data_b7521ef8d0c4d20cfb32ea6837325a19
#
_entry.id   b7521ef8d0c4d20cfb32ea6837325a19
#
_cell.length_a   1.000
_cell.length_b   1.000
_cell.length_c   1.000
_cell.angle_alpha   90.00
_cell.angle_beta   90.00
_cell.angle_gamma   90.00
#
_symmetry.space_group_name_H-M   'P 1'
#
loop_
_entity.id
_entity.type
_entity.pdbx_description
1 polymer ?
#
loop_
_entity_poly.entity_id
_entity_poly.type
_entity_poly.pdbx_seq_one_letter_code
_entity_poly.pdbx_strand_id
1 'polypeptide(L)'
;MATDTAPACIHVALRDGVRDLRGEQVACDAARFLGIDTGRVRTSRLYAVGRNLSRSDLERLGREGLADRILHEVTVGGRPESRGARTYVLVGRLPGVTDDEGMSAQATMADLLALPPGDGAQEVFSSEVYLFERDLPPETLARLAEELLGNPLIHHFEYGPVPDRIAYAPRVRLPPPAPPRFVDLEVSDAELERLSKERVLSLDLKEMHAIRDHFRNPEVRARLAALDRPGLPTDAELEIFAQTWSEHCKHKEFNALIEYHDEDTGQTTVVDSLFRTYIRGTTDPIAARLSASGQDWLVKVFTDNAGVVRVDSERLFVLKVETHNTPSALDPYGGAITGILGNNRDPLGTGRGGARCLFNTNVLCFGPPNYARPLLPGQLHPRRVLEGVRRGIEDGGNKSGIPTVHGAIVFDDRYAGKPLVYCGTGALLPSRVGGRNAWEKEARPGDAILMAGGRVGKDGIHGATFSSVEIDRNSPRSAVQVGSPITQKRLADFLEAACLAGFVRCTTDNGAGGLSSSVGELAPLAGGAEVHLDRVPLKYEGLAPWEIFVSESQERMTLVVDPVHLPAILEVARLHEVEVSDVGRFTDSGLLEVFHSGARVASLDLDFLHHGVPSKRMRATWRAPALTEPVLPPDLDWGHLLRRVLASPDVASREWVIRQYDHEVKGRTVVKPLMGPDGTAPQDAAVMRLGFDDWRGLAVSCGIVPRYGDIDPYAMSAAAFDEAVRQIVAVGGRLPDPDASGGTWWSACDNFCVPDSAWHPTENPDGDRKLGALVRMCRALKDVATAYGVPLTSGKDSMKNDFKEGGVRISVPPTVLYTVVSGIEDIRRTVTSEVKAEGDFVWVLGRTRDELGASILYRLLGELGANVPRVRTDEAVGLYRALASATTRGWVASCHDCSDGGLAVALAEATFGTGLGLDLDLGPVLDALGDAPHPVLSALFSESPSRFVATVAPEHQASFEASLGEHGRCVGRVTADPRLVVRARGAPVLDLDTLDLLSAWRTDPRGGEGA
;
A
#
# COMPACT_ATOMS: atom_id res chain seq x y z
N MET A 1 -45.75 -12.23 0.92
CA MET A 1 -45.86 -11.43 2.16
C MET A 1 -45.00 -12.07 3.23
N ALA A 2 -43.73 -11.73 3.30
CA ALA A 2 -42.89 -12.18 4.42
C ALA A 2 -43.27 -11.36 5.64
N THR A 3 -43.70 -12.03 6.68
CA THR A 3 -44.00 -11.44 7.99
C THR A 3 -42.78 -10.71 8.51
N ASP A 4 -42.95 -9.46 8.89
CA ASP A 4 -41.94 -8.56 9.47
C ASP A 4 -41.58 -9.00 10.90
N THR A 5 -41.16 -10.25 11.05
CA THR A 5 -40.66 -10.79 12.32
C THR A 5 -39.22 -10.40 12.49
N ALA A 6 -38.88 -9.77 13.62
CA ALA A 6 -37.51 -9.44 13.97
C ALA A 6 -36.64 -10.72 13.91
N PRO A 7 -35.41 -10.64 13.37
CA PRO A 7 -34.56 -11.80 13.17
C PRO A 7 -34.30 -12.54 14.49
N ALA A 8 -34.14 -13.86 14.44
CA ALA A 8 -33.64 -14.61 15.58
C ALA A 8 -32.24 -14.19 15.92
N CYS A 9 -31.88 -14.08 17.20
CA CYS A 9 -30.60 -13.58 17.66
C CYS A 9 -29.89 -14.59 18.57
N ILE A 10 -28.58 -14.74 18.37
CA ILE A 10 -27.70 -15.51 19.21
C ILE A 10 -26.59 -14.59 19.73
N HIS A 11 -26.50 -14.42 21.04
CA HIS A 11 -25.42 -13.69 21.69
C HIS A 11 -24.41 -14.66 22.23
N VAL A 12 -23.14 -14.39 21.93
CA VAL A 12 -21.97 -15.14 22.42
C VAL A 12 -21.11 -14.18 23.24
N ALA A 13 -21.05 -14.39 24.54
CA ALA A 13 -20.32 -13.53 25.48
C ALA A 13 -19.35 -14.36 26.32
N LEU A 14 -18.33 -13.73 26.90
CA LEU A 14 -17.43 -14.40 27.84
C LEU A 14 -18.15 -14.75 29.15
N ARG A 15 -17.89 -15.96 29.67
CA ARG A 15 -18.41 -16.42 30.96
C ARG A 15 -17.97 -15.53 32.11
N ASP A 16 -18.69 -15.58 33.19
CA ASP A 16 -18.25 -14.93 34.42
C ASP A 16 -16.92 -15.48 34.91
N GLY A 17 -16.05 -14.57 35.36
CA GLY A 17 -14.70 -14.92 35.78
C GLY A 17 -13.67 -15.01 34.65
N VAL A 18 -14.08 -15.02 33.39
CA VAL A 18 -13.16 -14.88 32.26
C VAL A 18 -12.87 -13.38 32.00
N ARG A 19 -11.59 -13.07 31.87
CA ARG A 19 -11.13 -11.69 31.64
C ARG A 19 -11.48 -11.23 30.23
N ASP A 20 -12.21 -10.11 30.14
CA ASP A 20 -12.59 -9.51 28.86
C ASP A 20 -11.53 -8.47 28.41
N LEU A 21 -10.47 -8.93 27.78
CA LEU A 21 -9.37 -8.10 27.32
C LEU A 21 -9.84 -7.03 26.33
N ARG A 22 -10.83 -7.34 25.49
CA ARG A 22 -11.39 -6.39 24.53
C ARG A 22 -12.16 -5.28 25.25
N GLY A 23 -12.97 -5.64 26.25
CA GLY A 23 -13.69 -4.67 27.07
C GLY A 23 -12.75 -3.78 27.87
N GLU A 24 -11.66 -4.35 28.44
CA GLU A 24 -10.63 -3.59 29.14
C GLU A 24 -9.91 -2.60 28.20
N GLN A 25 -9.57 -3.03 26.99
CA GLN A 25 -8.97 -2.15 25.99
C GLN A 25 -9.89 -0.99 25.63
N VAL A 26 -11.18 -1.25 25.41
CA VAL A 26 -12.17 -0.20 25.13
C VAL A 26 -12.29 0.79 26.29
N ALA A 27 -12.28 0.33 27.53
CA ALA A 27 -12.32 1.22 28.70
C ALA A 27 -11.07 2.10 28.80
N CYS A 28 -9.91 1.51 28.55
CA CYS A 28 -8.63 2.23 28.51
C CYS A 28 -8.61 3.30 27.42
N ASP A 29 -9.02 2.92 26.20
CA ASP A 29 -9.02 3.82 25.05
C ASP A 29 -10.06 4.94 25.19
N ALA A 30 -11.24 4.66 25.75
CA ALA A 30 -12.24 5.67 26.06
C ALA A 30 -11.73 6.73 27.05
N ALA A 31 -11.07 6.28 28.11
CA ALA A 31 -10.47 7.19 29.10
C ALA A 31 -9.32 8.01 28.47
N ARG A 32 -8.46 7.35 27.70
CA ARG A 32 -7.25 7.95 27.15
C ARG A 32 -7.53 8.94 26.01
N PHE A 33 -8.41 8.58 25.07
CA PHE A 33 -8.64 9.37 23.86
C PHE A 33 -9.81 10.33 23.96
N LEU A 34 -10.85 9.95 24.71
CA LEU A 34 -12.08 10.72 24.80
C LEU A 34 -12.28 11.37 26.18
N GLY A 35 -11.45 10.99 27.17
CA GLY A 35 -11.63 11.44 28.55
C GLY A 35 -12.90 10.88 29.21
N ILE A 36 -13.40 9.72 28.74
CA ILE A 36 -14.66 9.11 29.17
C ILE A 36 -14.38 7.95 30.14
N ASP A 37 -14.88 8.04 31.38
CA ASP A 37 -14.92 6.90 32.31
C ASP A 37 -16.15 6.04 32.04
N THR A 38 -15.93 4.90 31.37
CA THR A 38 -16.98 3.93 31.05
C THR A 38 -17.29 2.95 32.17
N GLY A 39 -16.49 2.95 33.25
CA GLY A 39 -16.44 1.83 34.17
C GLY A 39 -16.00 0.55 33.47
N ARG A 40 -16.38 -0.60 34.02
CA ARG A 40 -16.10 -1.89 33.36
C ARG A 40 -16.86 -2.02 32.05
N VAL A 41 -16.19 -2.45 30.99
CA VAL A 41 -16.80 -2.76 29.71
C VAL A 41 -16.85 -4.27 29.53
N ARG A 42 -17.96 -4.80 29.04
CA ARG A 42 -18.12 -6.20 28.63
C ARG A 42 -18.48 -6.26 27.16
N THR A 43 -17.98 -7.26 26.46
CA THR A 43 -18.24 -7.44 25.03
C THR A 43 -19.06 -8.70 24.76
N SER A 44 -19.87 -8.65 23.72
CA SER A 44 -20.61 -9.79 23.19
C SER A 44 -20.67 -9.75 21.67
N ARG A 45 -20.56 -10.90 21.04
CA ARG A 45 -20.91 -11.07 19.64
C ARG A 45 -22.41 -11.35 19.51
N LEU A 46 -23.04 -10.69 18.55
CA LEU A 46 -24.44 -10.92 18.18
C LEU A 46 -24.48 -11.50 16.77
N TYR A 47 -25.16 -12.62 16.61
CA TYR A 47 -25.48 -13.18 15.29
C TYR A 47 -27.00 -13.12 15.08
N ALA A 48 -27.41 -12.37 14.05
CA ALA A 48 -28.79 -12.28 13.62
C ALA A 48 -29.07 -13.30 12.51
N VAL A 49 -29.99 -14.22 12.72
CA VAL A 49 -30.32 -15.31 11.80
C VAL A 49 -31.60 -15.00 11.07
N GLY A 50 -31.56 -14.80 9.77
CA GLY A 50 -32.70 -14.50 8.91
C GLY A 50 -33.54 -15.73 8.56
N ARG A 51 -32.94 -16.91 8.64
CA ARG A 51 -33.61 -18.18 8.36
C ARG A 51 -34.50 -18.60 9.52
N ASN A 52 -35.68 -19.14 9.23
CA ASN A 52 -36.58 -19.61 10.27
C ASN A 52 -36.10 -20.97 10.81
N LEU A 53 -35.45 -20.93 11.95
CA LEU A 53 -34.93 -22.11 12.67
C LEU A 53 -35.68 -22.34 13.97
N SER A 54 -35.74 -23.58 14.43
CA SER A 54 -36.27 -23.92 15.75
C SER A 54 -35.37 -23.34 16.86
N ARG A 55 -35.91 -23.11 18.05
CA ARG A 55 -35.11 -22.65 19.19
C ARG A 55 -34.00 -23.63 19.55
N SER A 56 -34.23 -24.92 19.42
CA SER A 56 -33.22 -25.98 19.65
C SER A 56 -32.08 -25.88 18.63
N ASP A 57 -32.38 -25.59 17.35
CA ASP A 57 -31.36 -25.42 16.31
C ASP A 57 -30.51 -24.17 16.54
N LEU A 58 -31.13 -23.06 16.95
CA LEU A 58 -30.42 -21.84 17.33
C LEU A 58 -29.52 -22.05 18.55
N GLU A 59 -30.01 -22.79 19.58
CA GLU A 59 -29.18 -23.15 20.76
C GLU A 59 -28.01 -24.06 20.37
N ARG A 60 -28.27 -25.03 19.48
CA ARG A 60 -27.23 -25.92 18.96
C ARG A 60 -26.17 -25.14 18.14
N LEU A 61 -26.63 -24.28 17.21
CA LEU A 61 -25.74 -23.42 16.43
C LEU A 61 -24.89 -22.54 17.35
N GLY A 62 -25.50 -21.89 18.32
CA GLY A 62 -24.77 -21.03 19.26
C GLY A 62 -23.71 -21.76 20.04
N ARG A 63 -24.03 -22.95 20.60
CA ARG A 63 -23.15 -23.70 21.51
C ARG A 63 -22.11 -24.55 20.79
N GLU A 64 -22.43 -25.10 19.63
CA GLU A 64 -21.57 -26.06 18.92
C GLU A 64 -20.86 -25.44 17.73
N GLY A 65 -21.44 -24.38 17.12
CA GLY A 65 -20.91 -23.72 15.93
C GLY A 65 -20.21 -22.39 16.18
N LEU A 66 -20.78 -21.55 17.09
CA LEU A 66 -20.35 -20.15 17.22
C LEU A 66 -19.58 -19.84 18.51
N ALA A 67 -19.70 -20.68 19.54
CA ALA A 67 -19.12 -20.42 20.85
C ALA A 67 -18.01 -21.45 21.19
N ASP A 68 -16.96 -20.94 21.81
CA ASP A 68 -16.03 -21.80 22.55
C ASP A 68 -16.72 -22.32 23.82
N ARG A 69 -16.74 -23.64 23.99
CA ARG A 69 -17.49 -24.31 25.09
C ARG A 69 -16.91 -24.02 26.48
N ILE A 70 -15.67 -23.62 26.57
CA ILE A 70 -14.96 -23.33 27.83
C ILE A 70 -15.14 -21.86 28.21
N LEU A 71 -14.90 -20.97 27.24
CA LEU A 71 -14.79 -19.53 27.48
C LEU A 71 -16.14 -18.79 27.39
N HIS A 72 -17.08 -19.28 26.57
CA HIS A 72 -18.27 -18.51 26.22
C HIS A 72 -19.55 -19.05 26.87
N GLU A 73 -20.48 -18.15 27.09
CA GLU A 73 -21.89 -18.41 27.31
C GLU A 73 -22.72 -17.95 26.12
N VAL A 74 -23.83 -18.63 25.86
CA VAL A 74 -24.71 -18.39 24.72
C VAL A 74 -26.11 -18.05 25.22
N THR A 75 -26.67 -16.94 24.70
CA THR A 75 -28.05 -16.54 24.91
C THR A 75 -28.79 -16.47 23.58
N VAL A 76 -29.92 -17.20 23.47
CA VAL A 76 -30.75 -17.19 22.25
C VAL A 76 -31.97 -16.30 22.50
N GLY A 77 -32.10 -15.26 21.64
CA GLY A 77 -33.11 -14.21 21.84
C GLY A 77 -32.74 -13.26 22.99
N GLY A 78 -33.47 -12.19 23.15
CA GLY A 78 -33.23 -11.23 24.23
C GLY A 78 -31.91 -10.47 24.10
N ARG A 79 -31.14 -10.42 25.18
CA ARG A 79 -29.84 -9.73 25.29
C ARG A 79 -28.84 -10.62 26.01
N PRO A 80 -27.51 -10.37 25.89
CA PRO A 80 -26.55 -11.03 26.78
C PRO A 80 -26.75 -10.63 28.23
N GLU A 81 -26.26 -11.44 29.18
CA GLU A 81 -26.38 -11.07 30.60
C GLU A 81 -25.68 -9.72 30.86
N SER A 82 -26.44 -8.76 31.36
CA SER A 82 -25.94 -7.38 31.57
C SER A 82 -24.94 -7.28 32.73
N ARG A 83 -25.03 -8.17 33.75
CA ARG A 83 -24.11 -8.25 34.90
C ARG A 83 -23.79 -6.89 35.51
N GLY A 84 -24.80 -6.02 35.63
CA GLY A 84 -24.63 -4.68 36.18
C GLY A 84 -24.38 -3.57 35.17
N ALA A 85 -24.28 -3.87 33.89
CA ALA A 85 -24.20 -2.85 32.85
C ALA A 85 -25.50 -2.04 32.78
N ARG A 86 -25.35 -0.73 32.57
CA ARG A 86 -26.48 0.22 32.53
C ARG A 86 -26.77 0.70 31.12
N THR A 87 -25.74 0.91 30.35
CA THR A 87 -25.86 1.37 28.95
C THR A 87 -25.13 0.44 27.99
N TYR A 88 -25.46 0.56 26.71
CA TYR A 88 -24.86 -0.26 25.66
C TYR A 88 -24.61 0.53 24.38
N VAL A 89 -23.70 0.00 23.55
CA VAL A 89 -23.55 0.34 22.15
C VAL A 89 -23.53 -0.96 21.35
N LEU A 90 -24.38 -1.04 20.33
CA LEU A 90 -24.32 -2.05 19.29
C LEU A 90 -23.63 -1.45 18.07
N VAL A 91 -22.69 -2.19 17.49
CA VAL A 91 -21.99 -1.85 16.24
C VAL A 91 -22.26 -2.98 15.24
N GLY A 92 -23.11 -2.71 14.27
CA GLY A 92 -23.43 -3.62 13.17
C GLY A 92 -22.90 -3.10 11.85
N ARG A 93 -22.91 -3.93 10.80
CA ARG A 93 -22.56 -3.49 9.46
C ARG A 93 -23.70 -2.72 8.82
N LEU A 94 -23.40 -1.66 8.05
CA LEU A 94 -24.39 -1.06 7.17
C LEU A 94 -24.81 -2.04 6.07
N PRO A 95 -26.03 -1.90 5.53
CA PRO A 95 -26.48 -2.73 4.41
C PRO A 95 -25.50 -2.68 3.23
N GLY A 96 -25.11 -3.87 2.73
CA GLY A 96 -24.21 -4.01 1.59
C GLY A 96 -22.71 -4.03 1.94
N VAL A 97 -22.35 -3.71 3.17
CA VAL A 97 -20.96 -3.87 3.64
C VAL A 97 -20.68 -5.35 3.89
N THR A 98 -19.54 -5.83 3.45
CA THR A 98 -19.11 -7.24 3.61
C THR A 98 -19.03 -7.62 5.10
N ASP A 99 -19.62 -8.75 5.45
CA ASP A 99 -19.65 -9.34 6.80
C ASP A 99 -19.09 -10.77 6.77
N ASP A 100 -17.77 -10.90 6.76
CA ASP A 100 -17.08 -12.19 6.69
C ASP A 100 -17.40 -13.12 7.86
N GLU A 101 -17.59 -12.54 9.04
CA GLU A 101 -17.93 -13.30 10.25
C GLU A 101 -19.36 -13.87 10.13
N GLY A 102 -20.32 -13.07 9.64
CA GLY A 102 -21.67 -13.52 9.35
C GLY A 102 -21.71 -14.60 8.26
N MET A 103 -20.92 -14.44 7.20
CA MET A 103 -20.81 -15.44 6.12
C MET A 103 -20.21 -16.76 6.65
N SER A 104 -19.18 -16.70 7.49
CA SER A 104 -18.59 -17.88 8.12
C SER A 104 -19.56 -18.57 9.06
N ALA A 105 -20.33 -17.79 9.84
CA ALA A 105 -21.38 -18.30 10.71
C ALA A 105 -22.51 -18.95 9.89
N GLN A 106 -22.83 -18.43 8.72
CA GLN A 106 -23.81 -19.03 7.80
C GLN A 106 -23.34 -20.38 7.25
N ALA A 107 -22.07 -20.49 6.85
CA ALA A 107 -21.47 -21.74 6.40
C ALA A 107 -21.51 -22.78 7.54
N THR A 108 -21.08 -22.38 8.76
CA THR A 108 -21.17 -23.22 9.96
C THR A 108 -22.60 -23.68 10.26
N MET A 109 -23.59 -22.80 10.10
CA MET A 109 -25.02 -23.12 10.25
C MET A 109 -25.45 -24.18 9.25
N ALA A 110 -25.09 -24.03 7.98
CA ALA A 110 -25.48 -24.95 6.92
C ALA A 110 -24.89 -26.35 7.18
N ASP A 111 -23.63 -26.42 7.52
CA ASP A 111 -22.92 -27.68 7.80
C ASP A 111 -23.46 -28.37 9.06
N LEU A 112 -23.55 -27.63 10.16
CA LEU A 112 -23.97 -28.17 11.45
C LEU A 112 -25.42 -28.69 11.44
N LEU A 113 -26.29 -28.00 10.72
CA LEU A 113 -27.73 -28.34 10.67
C LEU A 113 -28.09 -29.15 9.41
N ALA A 114 -27.12 -29.52 8.58
CA ALA A 114 -27.31 -30.22 7.29
C ALA A 114 -28.36 -29.55 6.41
N LEU A 115 -28.29 -28.21 6.30
CA LEU A 115 -29.26 -27.45 5.51
C LEU A 115 -28.88 -27.48 4.02
N PRO A 116 -29.88 -27.46 3.10
CA PRO A 116 -29.58 -27.34 1.69
C PRO A 116 -28.87 -26.01 1.40
N PRO A 117 -28.01 -25.96 0.38
CA PRO A 117 -27.44 -24.68 -0.06
C PRO A 117 -28.54 -23.66 -0.30
N GLY A 118 -28.37 -22.44 0.24
CA GLY A 118 -29.25 -21.32 -0.03
C GLY A 118 -29.06 -20.79 -1.47
N ASP A 119 -29.80 -19.77 -1.81
CA ASP A 119 -29.66 -19.02 -3.09
C ASP A 119 -28.38 -18.15 -3.15
N GLY A 120 -27.53 -18.28 -2.13
CA GLY A 120 -26.30 -17.52 -1.96
C GLY A 120 -26.49 -16.14 -1.34
N ALA A 121 -27.72 -15.74 -0.96
CA ALA A 121 -27.95 -14.55 -0.17
C ALA A 121 -27.42 -14.73 1.26
N GLN A 122 -26.93 -13.64 1.86
CA GLN A 122 -26.52 -13.68 3.26
C GLN A 122 -27.75 -13.77 4.18
N GLU A 123 -27.75 -14.81 5.01
CA GLU A 123 -28.84 -15.10 5.96
C GLU A 123 -28.42 -14.94 7.44
N VAL A 124 -27.10 -14.88 7.71
CA VAL A 124 -26.56 -14.65 9.07
C VAL A 124 -25.70 -13.40 9.06
N PHE A 125 -25.98 -12.50 10.02
CA PHE A 125 -25.27 -11.21 10.12
C PHE A 125 -24.64 -11.09 11.50
N SER A 126 -23.40 -10.60 11.54
CA SER A 126 -22.65 -10.39 12.77
C SER A 126 -22.73 -8.93 13.24
N SER A 127 -22.68 -8.72 14.55
CA SER A 127 -22.56 -7.40 15.19
C SER A 127 -21.81 -7.53 16.51
N GLU A 128 -21.26 -6.40 16.98
CA GLU A 128 -20.61 -6.31 18.28
C GLU A 128 -21.50 -5.55 19.26
N VAL A 129 -21.57 -6.02 20.48
CA VAL A 129 -22.31 -5.37 21.57
C VAL A 129 -21.34 -5.06 22.69
N TYR A 130 -21.29 -3.78 23.07
CA TYR A 130 -20.49 -3.26 24.17
C TYR A 130 -21.44 -2.86 25.30
N LEU A 131 -21.22 -3.38 26.49
CA LEU A 131 -22.02 -3.14 27.66
C LEU A 131 -21.20 -2.36 28.69
N PHE A 132 -21.67 -1.19 29.10
CA PHE A 132 -20.96 -0.27 29.99
C PHE A 132 -21.58 -0.26 31.40
N GLU A 133 -20.74 -0.33 32.42
CA GLU A 133 -21.14 -0.26 33.83
C GLU A 133 -21.72 1.12 34.21
N ARG A 134 -21.17 2.18 33.60
CA ARG A 134 -21.64 3.55 33.86
C ARG A 134 -22.95 3.83 33.13
N ASP A 135 -23.75 4.71 33.74
CA ASP A 135 -24.92 5.30 33.09
C ASP A 135 -24.46 6.51 32.27
N LEU A 136 -24.20 6.25 30.96
CA LEU A 136 -23.63 7.25 30.07
C LEU A 136 -24.75 7.98 29.31
N PRO A 137 -24.69 9.32 29.18
CA PRO A 137 -25.67 10.08 28.42
C PRO A 137 -25.56 9.78 26.91
N PRO A 138 -26.66 9.98 26.15
CA PRO A 138 -26.71 9.64 24.72
C PRO A 138 -25.59 10.29 23.88
N GLU A 139 -25.24 11.53 24.14
CA GLU A 139 -24.15 12.23 23.44
C GLU A 139 -22.78 11.58 23.71
N THR A 140 -22.56 11.06 24.91
CA THR A 140 -21.34 10.34 25.26
C THR A 140 -21.29 8.97 24.57
N LEU A 141 -22.45 8.27 24.53
CA LEU A 141 -22.56 7.00 23.81
C LEU A 141 -22.38 7.18 22.29
N ALA A 142 -22.91 8.26 21.71
CA ALA A 142 -22.68 8.61 20.31
C ALA A 142 -21.21 8.82 20.03
N ARG A 143 -20.51 9.58 20.86
CA ARG A 143 -19.05 9.78 20.72
C ARG A 143 -18.29 8.48 20.85
N LEU A 144 -18.61 7.62 21.81
CA LEU A 144 -17.98 6.30 21.93
C LEU A 144 -18.22 5.46 20.67
N ALA A 145 -19.44 5.45 20.16
CA ALA A 145 -19.82 4.68 18.97
C ALA A 145 -19.04 5.13 17.73
N GLU A 146 -19.03 6.44 17.46
CA GLU A 146 -18.53 7.01 16.21
C GLU A 146 -17.03 7.30 16.24
N GLU A 147 -16.49 7.72 17.42
CA GLU A 147 -15.08 8.11 17.53
C GLU A 147 -14.18 6.97 18.00
N LEU A 148 -14.71 5.89 18.60
CA LEU A 148 -13.92 4.80 19.15
C LEU A 148 -14.30 3.40 18.63
N LEU A 149 -15.58 3.02 18.72
CA LEU A 149 -16.03 1.64 18.55
C LEU A 149 -16.29 1.26 17.09
N GLY A 150 -16.59 2.24 16.24
CA GLY A 150 -16.89 1.97 14.85
C GLY A 150 -16.62 3.18 13.95
N ASN A 151 -17.01 3.03 12.70
CA ASN A 151 -16.91 4.06 11.69
C ASN A 151 -18.30 4.26 11.06
N PRO A 152 -18.91 5.45 11.14
CA PRO A 152 -20.26 5.71 10.59
C PRO A 152 -20.35 5.52 9.07
N LEU A 153 -19.21 5.41 8.37
CA LEU A 153 -19.19 5.12 6.93
C LEU A 153 -19.59 3.69 6.61
N ILE A 154 -19.31 2.74 7.51
CA ILE A 154 -19.54 1.30 7.29
C ILE A 154 -20.34 0.63 8.41
N HIS A 155 -20.56 1.32 9.51
CA HIS A 155 -21.27 0.77 10.66
C HIS A 155 -22.59 1.47 10.95
N HIS A 156 -23.54 0.66 11.37
CA HIS A 156 -24.78 1.07 12.02
C HIS A 156 -24.57 1.04 13.53
N PHE A 157 -25.11 2.04 14.23
CA PHE A 157 -25.03 2.12 15.67
C PHE A 157 -26.42 2.16 16.29
N GLU A 158 -26.59 1.37 17.37
CA GLU A 158 -27.71 1.52 18.32
C GLU A 158 -27.12 1.67 19.71
N TYR A 159 -27.59 2.65 20.50
CA TYR A 159 -27.06 2.89 21.82
C TYR A 159 -28.09 3.50 22.75
N GLY A 160 -27.92 3.29 24.05
CA GLY A 160 -28.81 3.79 25.10
C GLY A 160 -28.76 2.93 26.37
N PRO A 161 -29.81 3.02 27.21
CA PRO A 161 -29.98 2.08 28.32
C PRO A 161 -30.13 0.65 27.80
N VAL A 162 -29.60 -0.34 28.54
CA VAL A 162 -29.61 -1.75 28.10
C VAL A 162 -31.08 -2.24 28.01
N PRO A 163 -31.57 -2.55 26.77
CA PRO A 163 -32.98 -3.00 26.59
C PRO A 163 -33.12 -4.51 26.90
N ASP A 164 -34.34 -5.01 26.93
CA ASP A 164 -34.60 -6.46 27.12
C ASP A 164 -34.21 -7.31 25.91
N ARG A 165 -34.07 -6.68 24.75
CA ARG A 165 -33.63 -7.32 23.51
C ARG A 165 -32.67 -6.41 22.72
N ILE A 166 -31.57 -6.99 22.31
CA ILE A 166 -30.62 -6.37 21.39
C ILE A 166 -30.60 -7.22 20.11
N ALA A 167 -30.92 -6.62 18.95
CA ALA A 167 -31.03 -7.33 17.69
C ALA A 167 -30.80 -6.37 16.53
N TYR A 168 -29.99 -6.74 15.59
CA TYR A 168 -29.77 -5.98 14.37
C TYR A 168 -29.47 -6.91 13.18
N ALA A 169 -30.11 -6.67 12.05
CA ALA A 169 -29.76 -7.29 10.78
C ALA A 169 -29.86 -6.22 9.69
N PRO A 170 -28.80 -6.01 8.90
CA PRO A 170 -28.83 -5.07 7.79
C PRO A 170 -29.83 -5.57 6.74
N ARG A 171 -30.75 -4.72 6.32
CA ARG A 171 -31.71 -5.04 5.25
C ARG A 171 -31.62 -3.99 4.16
N VAL A 172 -31.31 -4.44 2.95
CA VAL A 172 -31.36 -3.62 1.75
C VAL A 172 -32.73 -3.82 1.10
N ARG A 173 -33.46 -2.75 0.91
CA ARG A 173 -34.68 -2.72 0.09
C ARG A 173 -34.51 -1.59 -0.91
N LEU A 174 -34.00 -1.90 -2.09
CA LEU A 174 -33.95 -0.95 -3.19
C LEU A 174 -35.20 -1.10 -4.05
N PRO A 175 -35.70 -0.04 -4.67
CA PRO A 175 -36.74 -0.14 -5.70
C PRO A 175 -36.18 -0.95 -6.89
N PRO A 176 -37.02 -1.51 -7.75
CA PRO A 176 -36.55 -2.10 -8.98
C PRO A 176 -35.66 -1.14 -9.76
N PRO A 177 -34.58 -1.64 -10.41
CA PRO A 177 -33.66 -0.79 -11.15
C PRO A 177 -34.40 0.00 -12.24
N ALA A 178 -34.11 1.30 -12.33
CA ALA A 178 -34.62 2.12 -13.42
C ALA A 178 -33.96 1.71 -14.75
N PRO A 179 -34.68 1.76 -15.88
CA PRO A 179 -34.07 1.56 -17.19
C PRO A 179 -32.96 2.61 -17.44
N PRO A 180 -31.99 2.33 -18.34
CA PRO A 180 -30.95 3.29 -18.70
C PRO A 180 -31.58 4.62 -19.17
N ARG A 181 -30.97 5.72 -18.71
CA ARG A 181 -31.45 7.06 -19.07
C ARG A 181 -30.53 7.67 -20.09
N PHE A 182 -31.10 8.25 -21.16
CA PHE A 182 -30.33 9.06 -22.10
C PHE A 182 -30.03 10.43 -21.50
N VAL A 183 -28.82 10.90 -21.69
CA VAL A 183 -28.33 12.17 -21.13
C VAL A 183 -28.09 13.15 -22.28
N ASP A 184 -28.72 14.30 -22.23
CA ASP A 184 -28.53 15.36 -23.22
C ASP A 184 -27.25 16.14 -22.89
N LEU A 185 -26.27 16.11 -23.79
CA LEU A 185 -25.04 16.88 -23.73
C LEU A 185 -25.06 18.15 -24.60
N GLU A 186 -26.18 18.41 -25.31
CA GLU A 186 -26.39 19.62 -26.11
C GLU A 186 -26.83 20.83 -25.24
N VAL A 187 -26.07 21.05 -24.17
CA VAL A 187 -26.34 22.07 -23.15
C VAL A 187 -25.14 23.02 -23.03
N SER A 188 -25.28 24.09 -22.23
CA SER A 188 -24.21 25.06 -22.00
C SER A 188 -23.03 24.44 -21.24
N ASP A 189 -21.85 25.06 -21.37
CA ASP A 189 -20.63 24.64 -20.67
C ASP A 189 -20.83 24.58 -19.13
N ALA A 190 -21.50 25.61 -18.55
CA ALA A 190 -21.83 25.63 -17.15
C ALA A 190 -22.76 24.46 -16.73
N GLU A 191 -23.60 23.98 -17.62
CA GLU A 191 -24.48 22.83 -17.38
C GLU A 191 -23.74 21.51 -17.51
N LEU A 192 -22.77 21.43 -18.43
CA LEU A 192 -21.88 20.26 -18.54
C LEU A 192 -21.02 20.11 -17.29
N GLU A 193 -20.46 21.20 -16.77
CA GLU A 193 -19.72 21.20 -15.51
C GLU A 193 -20.60 20.79 -14.32
N ARG A 194 -21.83 21.34 -14.26
CA ARG A 194 -22.80 20.97 -13.22
C ARG A 194 -23.18 19.49 -13.30
N LEU A 195 -23.43 18.96 -14.50
CA LEU A 195 -23.74 17.54 -14.73
C LEU A 195 -22.60 16.64 -14.26
N SER A 196 -21.36 16.96 -14.63
CA SER A 196 -20.18 16.20 -14.17
C SER A 196 -20.06 16.19 -12.66
N LYS A 197 -20.28 17.36 -12.01
CA LYS A 197 -20.20 17.48 -10.57
C LYS A 197 -21.34 16.75 -9.84
N GLU A 198 -22.59 16.93 -10.27
CA GLU A 198 -23.77 16.31 -9.64
C GLU A 198 -23.75 14.79 -9.74
N ARG A 199 -23.23 14.25 -10.85
CA ARG A 199 -23.09 12.80 -11.07
C ARG A 199 -21.75 12.23 -10.59
N VAL A 200 -20.87 13.07 -10.05
CA VAL A 200 -19.54 12.67 -9.54
C VAL A 200 -18.67 12.03 -10.64
N LEU A 201 -18.80 12.48 -11.89
CA LEU A 201 -18.04 11.93 -13.01
C LEU A 201 -16.57 12.35 -12.97
N SER A 202 -16.25 13.50 -12.38
CA SER A 202 -14.89 14.09 -12.37
C SER A 202 -14.28 14.27 -13.76
N LEU A 203 -15.13 14.47 -14.77
CA LEU A 203 -14.74 14.83 -16.12
C LEU A 203 -14.64 16.35 -16.23
N ASP A 204 -13.55 16.84 -16.81
CA ASP A 204 -13.41 18.27 -17.08
C ASP A 204 -14.22 18.71 -18.33
N LEU A 205 -14.30 20.01 -18.57
CA LEU A 205 -15.10 20.55 -19.67
C LEU A 205 -14.60 20.07 -21.05
N LYS A 206 -13.28 19.90 -21.23
CA LYS A 206 -12.71 19.42 -22.49
C LYS A 206 -13.08 17.95 -22.74
N GLU A 207 -13.07 17.15 -21.70
CA GLU A 207 -13.49 15.76 -21.74
C GLU A 207 -14.99 15.64 -22.03
N MET A 208 -15.82 16.45 -21.38
CA MET A 208 -17.26 16.51 -21.67
C MET A 208 -17.55 16.95 -23.12
N HIS A 209 -16.78 17.90 -23.65
CA HIS A 209 -16.85 18.28 -25.06
C HIS A 209 -16.42 17.15 -25.99
N ALA A 210 -15.34 16.44 -25.69
CA ALA A 210 -14.87 15.31 -26.49
C ALA A 210 -15.94 14.20 -26.58
N ILE A 211 -16.59 13.88 -25.45
CA ILE A 211 -17.69 12.90 -25.39
C ILE A 211 -18.88 13.42 -26.21
N ARG A 212 -19.32 14.66 -26.02
CA ARG A 212 -20.39 15.28 -26.79
C ARG A 212 -20.12 15.20 -28.31
N ASP A 213 -18.93 15.58 -28.74
CA ASP A 213 -18.55 15.61 -30.15
C ASP A 213 -18.46 14.20 -30.74
N HIS A 214 -18.08 13.19 -29.98
CA HIS A 214 -18.14 11.79 -30.37
C HIS A 214 -19.60 11.36 -30.68
N PHE A 215 -20.57 11.70 -29.82
CA PHE A 215 -21.98 11.38 -30.05
C PHE A 215 -22.62 12.24 -31.16
N ARG A 216 -21.98 13.36 -31.58
CA ARG A 216 -22.35 14.14 -32.77
C ARG A 216 -21.85 13.53 -34.07
N ASN A 217 -20.85 12.65 -34.02
CA ASN A 217 -20.27 12.04 -35.21
C ASN A 217 -21.38 11.31 -36.02
N PRO A 218 -21.52 11.60 -37.36
CA PRO A 218 -22.55 11.00 -38.17
C PRO A 218 -22.52 9.46 -38.23
N GLU A 219 -21.33 8.84 -38.17
CA GLU A 219 -21.17 7.38 -38.16
C GLU A 219 -21.68 6.78 -36.86
N VAL A 220 -21.35 7.41 -35.71
CA VAL A 220 -21.84 7.02 -34.38
C VAL A 220 -23.37 7.15 -34.31
N ARG A 221 -23.92 8.28 -34.82
CA ARG A 221 -25.36 8.49 -34.87
C ARG A 221 -26.08 7.47 -35.77
N ALA A 222 -25.51 7.14 -36.93
CA ALA A 222 -26.05 6.13 -37.82
C ALA A 222 -26.06 4.73 -37.19
N ARG A 223 -24.97 4.38 -36.48
CA ARG A 223 -24.88 3.14 -35.71
C ARG A 223 -25.94 3.08 -34.60
N LEU A 224 -26.06 4.13 -33.80
CA LEU A 224 -27.04 4.18 -32.71
C LEU A 224 -28.47 4.16 -33.23
N ALA A 225 -28.76 4.85 -34.35
CA ALA A 225 -30.06 4.78 -35.01
C ALA A 225 -30.41 3.38 -35.52
N ALA A 226 -29.45 2.63 -36.01
CA ALA A 226 -29.65 1.22 -36.41
C ALA A 226 -29.96 0.28 -35.19
N LEU A 227 -29.73 0.77 -33.98
CA LEU A 227 -30.06 0.08 -32.73
C LEU A 227 -31.30 0.67 -32.04
N ASP A 228 -32.11 1.43 -32.73
CA ASP A 228 -33.29 2.16 -32.23
C ASP A 228 -32.98 3.07 -31.04
N ARG A 229 -31.76 3.64 -31.02
CA ARG A 229 -31.31 4.56 -29.96
C ARG A 229 -31.25 6.01 -30.47
N PRO A 230 -31.61 7.00 -29.62
CA PRO A 230 -31.30 8.40 -29.91
C PRO A 230 -29.77 8.56 -29.96
N GLY A 231 -29.28 9.54 -30.72
CA GLY A 231 -27.84 9.85 -30.81
C GLY A 231 -27.27 10.51 -29.55
N LEU A 232 -27.64 10.01 -28.38
CA LEU A 232 -27.26 10.50 -27.04
C LEU A 232 -26.61 9.36 -26.23
N PRO A 233 -25.67 9.69 -25.35
CA PRO A 233 -25.13 8.69 -24.41
C PRO A 233 -26.18 8.27 -23.39
N THR A 234 -26.05 7.05 -22.90
CA THR A 234 -26.74 6.60 -21.69
C THR A 234 -25.97 7.08 -20.45
N ASP A 235 -26.65 7.07 -19.31
CA ASP A 235 -26.01 7.30 -18.02
C ASP A 235 -24.92 6.28 -17.73
N ALA A 236 -25.07 5.03 -18.14
CA ALA A 236 -24.05 4.00 -18.01
C ALA A 236 -22.81 4.28 -18.89
N GLU A 237 -23.00 4.76 -20.12
CA GLU A 237 -21.89 5.14 -21.01
C GLU A 237 -21.07 6.29 -20.41
N LEU A 238 -21.73 7.29 -19.82
CA LEU A 238 -21.02 8.38 -19.12
C LEU A 238 -20.22 7.89 -17.93
N GLU A 239 -20.77 6.97 -17.14
CA GLU A 239 -20.06 6.37 -16.01
C GLU A 239 -18.84 5.54 -16.47
N ILE A 240 -18.96 4.79 -17.56
CA ILE A 240 -17.84 4.04 -18.15
C ILE A 240 -16.72 5.00 -18.61
N PHE A 241 -17.07 6.12 -19.29
CA PHE A 241 -16.08 7.14 -19.65
C PHE A 241 -15.44 7.75 -18.39
N ALA A 242 -16.24 8.09 -17.38
CA ALA A 242 -15.75 8.68 -16.14
C ALA A 242 -14.71 7.79 -15.44
N GLN A 243 -14.98 6.48 -15.37
CA GLN A 243 -14.03 5.52 -14.79
C GLN A 243 -12.79 5.35 -15.66
N THR A 244 -12.97 5.07 -16.97
CA THR A 244 -11.87 4.84 -17.91
C THR A 244 -10.98 6.07 -18.07
N TRP A 245 -11.55 7.29 -18.05
CA TRP A 245 -10.83 8.56 -18.20
C TRP A 245 -10.48 9.21 -16.85
N SER A 246 -10.64 8.50 -15.73
CA SER A 246 -10.23 9.01 -14.42
C SER A 246 -8.72 9.30 -14.38
N GLU A 247 -8.29 10.18 -13.47
CA GLU A 247 -6.86 10.40 -13.21
C GLU A 247 -6.16 9.10 -12.82
N HIS A 248 -6.86 8.27 -12.04
CA HIS A 248 -6.36 6.98 -11.59
C HIS A 248 -6.03 6.01 -12.73
N CYS A 249 -6.91 5.93 -13.78
CA CYS A 249 -6.75 4.98 -14.89
C CYS A 249 -5.89 5.53 -16.04
N LYS A 250 -5.91 6.84 -16.28
CA LYS A 250 -5.21 7.47 -17.42
C LYS A 250 -3.94 8.21 -17.06
N HIS A 251 -3.68 8.44 -15.77
CA HIS A 251 -2.48 9.16 -15.33
C HIS A 251 -2.31 10.48 -16.08
N LYS A 252 -3.40 11.27 -16.15
CA LYS A 252 -3.52 12.43 -17.06
C LYS A 252 -2.47 13.50 -16.78
N GLU A 253 -2.09 13.71 -15.51
CA GLU A 253 -1.06 14.67 -15.13
C GLU A 253 0.35 14.16 -15.47
N PHE A 254 0.63 12.87 -15.27
CA PHE A 254 1.89 12.24 -15.69
C PHE A 254 2.04 12.17 -17.21
N ASN A 255 0.92 12.13 -17.94
CA ASN A 255 0.90 12.15 -19.41
C ASN A 255 0.71 13.54 -20.01
N ALA A 256 0.67 14.61 -19.20
CA ALA A 256 0.50 15.99 -19.66
C ALA A 256 1.73 16.53 -20.41
N LEU A 257 1.48 17.49 -21.30
CA LEU A 257 2.53 18.35 -21.84
C LEU A 257 2.78 19.47 -20.83
N ILE A 258 3.98 19.51 -20.23
CA ILE A 258 4.32 20.43 -19.15
C ILE A 258 5.37 21.43 -19.64
N GLU A 259 5.05 22.73 -19.55
CA GLU A 259 6.03 23.79 -19.69
C GLU A 259 6.67 24.06 -18.32
N TYR A 260 7.91 23.61 -18.14
CA TYR A 260 8.66 23.74 -16.89
C TYR A 260 9.64 24.92 -16.97
N HIS A 261 9.49 25.87 -16.07
CA HIS A 261 10.37 27.02 -15.90
C HIS A 261 11.14 26.92 -14.58
N ASP A 262 12.47 26.84 -14.69
CA ASP A 262 13.37 26.88 -13.55
C ASP A 262 13.82 28.32 -13.32
N GLU A 263 13.32 28.96 -12.26
CA GLU A 263 13.59 30.35 -11.96
C GLU A 263 15.04 30.60 -11.51
N ASP A 264 15.71 29.59 -10.95
CA ASP A 264 17.08 29.73 -10.46
C ASP A 264 18.08 29.79 -11.62
N THR A 265 17.79 29.06 -12.69
CA THR A 265 18.64 28.99 -13.91
C THR A 265 18.11 29.86 -15.04
N GLY A 266 16.85 30.30 -14.97
CA GLY A 266 16.14 31.03 -16.03
C GLY A 266 15.82 30.18 -17.26
N GLN A 267 15.95 28.83 -17.17
CA GLN A 267 15.69 27.92 -18.28
C GLN A 267 14.22 27.49 -18.33
N THR A 268 13.67 27.43 -19.53
CA THR A 268 12.37 26.82 -19.77
C THR A 268 12.52 25.57 -20.62
N THR A 269 11.91 24.46 -20.18
CA THR A 269 11.96 23.16 -20.86
C THR A 269 10.51 22.65 -21.04
N VAL A 270 10.23 22.08 -22.20
CA VAL A 270 8.96 21.39 -22.45
C VAL A 270 9.14 19.91 -22.17
N VAL A 271 8.38 19.39 -21.21
CA VAL A 271 8.35 17.97 -20.86
C VAL A 271 7.10 17.35 -21.50
N ASP A 272 7.30 16.50 -22.48
CA ASP A 272 6.22 15.74 -23.13
C ASP A 272 6.02 14.42 -22.36
N SER A 273 5.09 14.44 -21.39
CA SER A 273 4.82 13.37 -20.45
C SER A 273 5.99 13.07 -19.47
N LEU A 274 5.73 13.22 -18.17
CA LEU A 274 6.66 12.78 -17.13
C LEU A 274 6.96 11.28 -17.27
N PHE A 275 5.92 10.48 -17.55
CA PHE A 275 6.04 9.04 -17.72
C PHE A 275 6.99 8.69 -18.88
N ARG A 276 6.75 9.23 -20.08
CA ARG A 276 7.60 8.92 -21.26
C ARG A 276 9.01 9.45 -21.09
N THR A 277 9.16 10.69 -20.60
CA THR A 277 10.46 11.39 -20.54
C THR A 277 11.36 10.83 -19.43
N TYR A 278 10.80 10.56 -18.25
CA TYR A 278 11.57 10.24 -17.07
C TYR A 278 11.40 8.79 -16.60
N ILE A 279 10.18 8.24 -16.55
CA ILE A 279 9.95 6.91 -16.04
C ILE A 279 10.37 5.86 -17.09
N ARG A 280 9.69 5.83 -18.22
CA ARG A 280 10.04 4.94 -19.31
C ARG A 280 11.38 5.29 -19.96
N GLY A 281 11.67 6.61 -20.05
CA GLY A 281 12.96 7.12 -20.52
C GLY A 281 14.17 6.75 -19.66
N THR A 282 13.96 6.17 -18.46
CA THR A 282 14.99 5.51 -17.65
C THR A 282 15.16 4.05 -18.09
N THR A 283 14.06 3.32 -18.17
CA THR A 283 14.09 1.87 -18.39
C THR A 283 14.46 1.49 -19.82
N ASP A 284 13.95 2.21 -20.83
CA ASP A 284 14.21 1.85 -22.23
C ASP A 284 15.71 1.85 -22.60
N PRO A 285 16.55 2.84 -22.22
CA PRO A 285 18.00 2.78 -22.46
C PRO A 285 18.71 1.65 -21.69
N ILE A 286 18.28 1.37 -20.45
CA ILE A 286 18.83 0.27 -19.66
C ILE A 286 18.50 -1.06 -20.32
N ALA A 287 17.23 -1.26 -20.73
CA ALA A 287 16.78 -2.46 -21.43
C ALA A 287 17.56 -2.69 -22.74
N ALA A 288 17.80 -1.63 -23.52
CA ALA A 288 18.59 -1.72 -24.74
C ALA A 288 20.03 -2.18 -24.49
N ARG A 289 20.69 -1.67 -23.43
CA ARG A 289 22.05 -2.08 -23.04
C ARG A 289 22.07 -3.54 -22.56
N LEU A 290 21.12 -3.94 -21.71
CA LEU A 290 20.98 -5.32 -21.24
C LEU A 290 20.79 -6.29 -22.40
N SER A 291 19.89 -5.99 -23.32
CA SER A 291 19.66 -6.82 -24.52
C SER A 291 20.89 -6.92 -25.41
N ALA A 292 21.63 -5.82 -25.60
CA ALA A 292 22.88 -5.82 -26.38
C ALA A 292 23.97 -6.71 -25.76
N SER A 293 23.97 -6.92 -24.45
CA SER A 293 24.87 -7.83 -23.72
C SER A 293 24.32 -9.25 -23.53
N GLY A 294 23.15 -9.55 -24.10
CA GLY A 294 22.50 -10.86 -23.98
C GLY A 294 21.82 -11.11 -22.66
N GLN A 295 21.50 -10.08 -21.91
CA GLN A 295 20.80 -10.14 -20.63
C GLN A 295 19.28 -9.87 -20.81
N ASP A 296 18.52 -10.87 -21.20
CA ASP A 296 17.07 -10.76 -21.52
C ASP A 296 16.18 -11.07 -20.29
N TRP A 297 16.49 -10.47 -19.15
CA TRP A 297 15.67 -10.70 -17.96
C TRP A 297 14.50 -9.72 -17.79
N LEU A 298 14.46 -8.58 -18.48
CA LEU A 298 13.28 -7.72 -18.55
C LEU A 298 12.26 -8.34 -19.51
N VAL A 299 11.08 -8.69 -19.00
CA VAL A 299 10.05 -9.43 -19.78
C VAL A 299 8.86 -8.56 -20.11
N LYS A 300 8.28 -7.88 -19.10
CA LYS A 300 7.14 -7.01 -19.28
C LYS A 300 7.25 -5.78 -18.39
N VAL A 301 7.20 -4.61 -19.01
CA VAL A 301 7.47 -3.34 -18.36
C VAL A 301 6.34 -2.36 -18.68
N PHE A 302 5.61 -1.89 -17.69
CA PHE A 302 4.50 -0.92 -17.77
C PHE A 302 3.35 -1.30 -18.74
N THR A 303 3.14 -2.58 -19.01
CA THR A 303 2.15 -3.04 -20.00
C THR A 303 1.19 -4.11 -19.46
N ASP A 304 1.20 -4.39 -18.19
CA ASP A 304 0.32 -5.34 -17.51
C ASP A 304 0.03 -4.85 -16.08
N ASN A 305 -0.76 -5.59 -15.31
CA ASN A 305 -1.05 -5.29 -13.91
C ASN A 305 0.22 -5.08 -13.06
N ALA A 306 1.29 -5.83 -13.36
CA ALA A 306 2.55 -5.72 -12.63
C ALA A 306 3.77 -5.86 -13.57
N GLY A 307 4.93 -5.39 -13.12
CA GLY A 307 6.21 -5.58 -13.81
C GLY A 307 6.69 -7.02 -13.72
N VAL A 308 7.25 -7.55 -14.83
CA VAL A 308 7.70 -8.95 -14.92
C VAL A 308 9.17 -9.02 -15.32
N VAL A 309 9.98 -9.69 -14.50
CA VAL A 309 11.37 -9.99 -14.79
C VAL A 309 11.64 -11.50 -14.78
N ARG A 310 12.59 -11.96 -15.57
CA ARG A 310 13.00 -13.37 -15.65
C ARG A 310 14.01 -13.67 -14.54
N VAL A 311 13.67 -14.64 -13.70
CA VAL A 311 14.58 -15.16 -12.68
C VAL A 311 15.49 -16.22 -13.29
N ASP A 312 14.90 -17.15 -14.05
CA ASP A 312 15.58 -18.23 -14.76
C ASP A 312 14.69 -18.80 -15.89
N SER A 313 15.05 -19.96 -16.44
CA SER A 313 14.26 -20.62 -17.49
C SER A 313 12.87 -21.04 -17.07
N GLU A 314 12.63 -21.25 -15.76
CA GLU A 314 11.37 -21.81 -15.24
C GLU A 314 10.54 -20.77 -14.48
N ARG A 315 11.18 -19.71 -13.96
CA ARG A 315 10.55 -18.75 -13.04
C ARG A 315 10.68 -17.33 -13.52
N LEU A 316 9.61 -16.59 -13.33
CA LEU A 316 9.54 -15.14 -13.45
C LEU A 316 9.24 -14.56 -12.06
N PHE A 317 9.69 -13.35 -11.81
CA PHE A 317 9.33 -12.56 -10.66
C PHE A 317 8.44 -11.40 -11.08
N VAL A 318 7.41 -11.13 -10.27
CA VAL A 318 6.41 -10.10 -10.52
C VAL A 318 6.38 -9.16 -9.32
N LEU A 319 6.40 -7.84 -9.57
CA LEU A 319 6.36 -6.80 -8.54
C LEU A 319 5.31 -5.76 -8.86
N LYS A 320 4.52 -5.43 -7.84
CA LYS A 320 3.61 -4.28 -7.85
C LYS A 320 3.59 -3.61 -6.49
N VAL A 321 3.50 -2.29 -6.47
CA VAL A 321 3.26 -1.48 -5.28
C VAL A 321 2.18 -0.46 -5.60
N GLU A 322 1.12 -0.44 -4.82
CA GLU A 322 -0.02 0.45 -4.96
C GLU A 322 -0.20 1.34 -3.73
N THR A 323 -1.07 2.33 -3.84
CA THR A 323 -1.41 3.24 -2.74
C THR A 323 -2.90 3.17 -2.42
N HIS A 324 -3.22 3.22 -1.13
CA HIS A 324 -4.61 3.22 -0.67
C HIS A 324 -4.86 4.35 0.35
N ASN A 325 -4.52 5.59 -0.05
CA ASN A 325 -4.45 6.77 0.82
C ASN A 325 -5.83 7.27 1.26
N THR A 326 -6.68 7.66 0.31
CA THR A 326 -8.01 8.20 0.57
C THR A 326 -8.91 7.24 1.34
N PRO A 327 -9.05 5.96 0.95
CA PRO A 327 -9.83 5.02 1.73
C PRO A 327 -9.32 4.83 3.15
N SER A 328 -7.99 4.81 3.35
CA SER A 328 -7.38 4.69 4.69
C SER A 328 -7.53 5.95 5.54
N ALA A 329 -7.69 7.12 4.93
CA ALA A 329 -8.02 8.34 5.65
C ALA A 329 -9.46 8.34 6.17
N LEU A 330 -10.40 7.76 5.40
CA LEU A 330 -11.82 7.67 5.73
C LEU A 330 -12.12 6.49 6.67
N ASP A 331 -11.58 5.34 6.37
CA ASP A 331 -11.65 4.11 7.17
C ASP A 331 -10.27 3.45 7.28
N PRO A 332 -9.50 3.76 8.32
CA PRO A 332 -8.12 3.29 8.43
C PRO A 332 -7.96 1.77 8.34
N TYR A 333 -8.83 1.00 8.98
CA TYR A 333 -8.78 -0.46 8.94
C TYR A 333 -9.25 -1.00 7.58
N GLY A 334 -10.46 -0.62 7.14
CA GLY A 334 -11.03 -1.11 5.88
C GLY A 334 -10.23 -0.67 4.66
N GLY A 335 -9.73 0.58 4.66
CA GLY A 335 -8.86 1.07 3.61
C GLY A 335 -7.54 0.33 3.52
N ALA A 336 -6.88 0.08 4.64
CA ALA A 336 -5.59 -0.60 4.66
C ALA A 336 -5.68 -2.08 4.30
N ILE A 337 -6.66 -2.82 4.82
CA ILE A 337 -6.87 -4.23 4.45
C ILE A 337 -7.18 -4.37 2.96
N THR A 338 -8.01 -3.48 2.42
CA THR A 338 -8.32 -3.46 0.98
C THR A 338 -7.08 -3.10 0.15
N GLY A 339 -6.21 -2.21 0.64
CA GLY A 339 -4.94 -1.89 -0.01
C GLY A 339 -4.03 -3.11 -0.19
N ILE A 340 -3.88 -3.94 0.85
CA ILE A 340 -3.13 -5.21 0.77
C ILE A 340 -3.81 -6.17 -0.21
N LEU A 341 -5.10 -6.40 -0.06
CA LEU A 341 -5.82 -7.38 -0.86
C LEU A 341 -5.91 -6.95 -2.32
N GLY A 342 -6.11 -5.65 -2.58
CA GLY A 342 -6.06 -5.08 -3.93
C GLY A 342 -4.71 -5.31 -4.59
N ASN A 343 -3.64 -4.96 -3.90
CA ASN A 343 -2.29 -5.13 -4.44
C ASN A 343 -1.90 -6.61 -4.65
N ASN A 344 -2.40 -7.54 -3.83
CA ASN A 344 -2.19 -8.99 -4.05
C ASN A 344 -2.84 -9.47 -5.36
N ARG A 345 -3.91 -8.83 -5.84
CA ARG A 345 -4.59 -9.22 -7.08
C ARG A 345 -3.80 -8.85 -8.34
N ASP A 346 -2.98 -7.80 -8.32
CA ASP A 346 -2.17 -7.40 -9.47
C ASP A 346 -1.25 -8.52 -9.98
N PRO A 347 -0.41 -9.15 -9.14
CA PRO A 347 0.33 -10.33 -9.56
C PRO A 347 -0.55 -11.49 -10.03
N LEU A 348 -1.69 -11.73 -9.37
CA LEU A 348 -2.63 -12.79 -9.76
C LEU A 348 -3.27 -12.52 -11.13
N GLY A 349 -3.48 -11.23 -11.47
CA GLY A 349 -4.02 -10.75 -12.75
C GLY A 349 -2.99 -10.60 -13.86
N THR A 350 -1.71 -10.88 -13.60
CA THR A 350 -0.64 -10.70 -14.58
C THR A 350 -0.58 -11.84 -15.58
N GLY A 351 -0.52 -11.51 -16.86
CA GLY A 351 -0.38 -12.45 -17.97
C GLY A 351 -1.50 -13.50 -18.01
N ARG A 352 -1.11 -14.80 -18.03
CA ARG A 352 -2.04 -15.94 -18.02
C ARG A 352 -2.49 -16.34 -16.62
N GLY A 353 -2.01 -15.63 -15.59
CA GLY A 353 -2.24 -15.98 -14.20
C GLY A 353 -1.37 -17.15 -13.71
N GLY A 354 -1.70 -17.66 -12.52
CA GLY A 354 -0.92 -18.73 -11.87
C GLY A 354 0.28 -18.23 -11.04
N ALA A 355 0.34 -16.92 -10.77
CA ALA A 355 1.32 -16.35 -9.86
C ALA A 355 1.04 -16.76 -8.41
N ARG A 356 2.11 -16.96 -7.65
CA ARG A 356 2.10 -17.21 -6.21
C ARG A 356 2.70 -16.05 -5.47
N CYS A 357 1.91 -15.34 -4.67
CA CYS A 357 2.40 -14.27 -3.81
C CYS A 357 3.48 -14.79 -2.86
N LEU A 358 4.64 -14.14 -2.88
CA LEU A 358 5.82 -14.53 -2.11
C LEU A 358 5.95 -13.73 -0.82
N PHE A 359 5.75 -12.40 -0.90
CA PHE A 359 5.82 -11.47 0.23
C PHE A 359 4.94 -10.25 0.03
N ASN A 360 4.64 -9.57 1.14
CA ASN A 360 4.19 -8.18 1.17
C ASN A 360 5.29 -7.27 1.74
N THR A 361 5.30 -6.01 1.30
CA THR A 361 6.09 -4.91 1.85
C THR A 361 5.21 -3.68 1.97
N ASN A 362 5.31 -2.94 3.08
CA ASN A 362 4.39 -1.84 3.34
C ASN A 362 5.12 -0.63 3.90
N VAL A 363 4.91 0.53 3.29
CA VAL A 363 5.42 1.81 3.79
C VAL A 363 4.25 2.71 4.16
N LEU A 364 4.32 3.31 5.34
CA LEU A 364 3.21 4.00 5.95
C LEU A 364 3.65 5.41 6.40
N CYS A 365 2.89 6.45 6.03
CA CYS A 365 3.18 7.82 6.42
C CYS A 365 1.99 8.38 7.20
N PHE A 366 2.25 8.86 8.41
CA PHE A 366 1.22 9.35 9.33
C PHE A 366 1.57 10.71 9.92
N GLY A 367 0.56 11.45 10.39
CA GLY A 367 0.75 12.46 11.39
C GLY A 367 1.31 11.85 12.69
N PRO A 368 2.06 12.62 13.49
CA PRO A 368 2.62 12.11 14.75
C PRO A 368 1.56 11.53 15.68
N PRO A 369 1.82 10.41 16.38
CA PRO A 369 0.84 9.81 17.30
C PRO A 369 0.42 10.73 18.45
N ASN A 370 1.27 11.67 18.81
CA ASN A 370 1.03 12.70 19.83
C ASN A 370 0.59 14.04 19.23
N TYR A 371 -0.08 14.02 18.08
CA TYR A 371 -0.56 15.21 17.39
C TYR A 371 -1.44 16.07 18.30
N ALA A 372 -0.99 17.33 18.55
CA ALA A 372 -1.62 18.22 19.52
C ALA A 372 -2.43 19.36 18.89
N ARG A 373 -2.43 19.51 17.57
CA ARG A 373 -3.21 20.55 16.89
C ARG A 373 -4.70 20.19 16.89
N PRO A 374 -5.61 21.17 16.94
CA PRO A 374 -7.05 20.90 16.77
C PRO A 374 -7.33 20.19 15.44
N LEU A 375 -8.20 19.19 15.49
CA LEU A 375 -8.64 18.46 14.31
C LEU A 375 -9.71 19.26 13.56
N LEU A 376 -9.64 19.22 12.23
CA LEU A 376 -10.70 19.76 11.39
C LEU A 376 -11.92 18.81 11.37
N PRO A 377 -13.13 19.30 11.09
CA PRO A 377 -14.29 18.45 10.93
C PRO A 377 -14.05 17.35 9.88
N GLY A 378 -14.32 16.10 10.26
CA GLY A 378 -14.10 14.92 9.41
C GLY A 378 -12.67 14.36 9.45
N GLN A 379 -11.72 15.07 10.03
CA GLN A 379 -10.34 14.57 10.20
C GLN A 379 -10.26 13.60 11.38
N LEU A 380 -9.64 12.44 11.15
CA LEU A 380 -9.37 11.47 12.22
C LEU A 380 -8.05 11.81 12.93
N HIS A 381 -7.97 11.52 14.24
CA HIS A 381 -6.73 11.70 14.98
C HIS A 381 -5.63 10.76 14.41
N PRO A 382 -4.39 11.25 14.15
CA PRO A 382 -3.32 10.45 13.54
C PRO A 382 -3.04 9.13 14.24
N ARG A 383 -3.12 9.07 15.57
CA ARG A 383 -2.97 7.82 16.32
C ARG A 383 -4.06 6.79 15.99
N ARG A 384 -5.31 7.21 15.83
CA ARG A 384 -6.42 6.32 15.41
C ARG A 384 -6.17 5.80 14.00
N VAL A 385 -5.68 6.65 13.11
CA VAL A 385 -5.33 6.28 11.74
C VAL A 385 -4.20 5.25 11.75
N LEU A 386 -3.12 5.50 12.48
CA LEU A 386 -2.00 4.58 12.63
C LEU A 386 -2.44 3.20 13.13
N GLU A 387 -3.20 3.13 14.22
CA GLU A 387 -3.65 1.85 14.80
C GLU A 387 -4.61 1.10 13.87
N GLY A 388 -5.52 1.80 13.20
CA GLY A 388 -6.44 1.20 12.24
C GLY A 388 -5.71 0.66 11.01
N VAL A 389 -4.81 1.45 10.42
CA VAL A 389 -4.00 1.04 9.26
C VAL A 389 -3.10 -0.14 9.63
N ARG A 390 -2.35 -0.04 10.75
CA ARG A 390 -1.51 -1.13 11.24
C ARG A 390 -2.27 -2.45 11.31
N ARG A 391 -3.47 -2.42 11.91
CA ARG A 391 -4.33 -3.61 12.06
C ARG A 391 -4.87 -4.10 10.71
N GLY A 392 -5.22 -3.20 9.79
CA GLY A 392 -5.66 -3.57 8.45
C GLY A 392 -4.55 -4.28 7.65
N ILE A 393 -3.32 -3.79 7.74
CA ILE A 393 -2.13 -4.43 7.16
C ILE A 393 -1.86 -5.81 7.79
N GLU A 394 -1.93 -5.90 9.13
CA GLU A 394 -1.79 -7.15 9.87
C GLU A 394 -2.78 -8.21 9.36
N ASP A 395 -4.06 -7.89 9.41
CA ASP A 395 -5.12 -8.80 9.00
C ASP A 395 -5.04 -9.17 7.50
N GLY A 396 -4.72 -8.21 6.64
CA GLY A 396 -4.57 -8.41 5.19
C GLY A 396 -3.44 -9.37 4.85
N GLY A 397 -2.27 -9.22 5.46
CA GLY A 397 -1.11 -10.09 5.25
C GLY A 397 -1.26 -11.44 5.96
N ASN A 398 -1.46 -11.43 7.29
CA ASN A 398 -1.49 -12.64 8.12
C ASN A 398 -2.60 -13.61 7.69
N LYS A 399 -3.83 -13.12 7.48
CA LYS A 399 -4.98 -13.95 7.07
C LYS A 399 -4.89 -14.44 5.62
N SER A 400 -4.10 -13.77 4.78
CA SER A 400 -3.77 -14.26 3.44
C SER A 400 -2.63 -15.28 3.42
N GLY A 401 -1.92 -15.45 4.55
CA GLY A 401 -0.76 -16.31 4.67
C GLY A 401 0.42 -15.82 3.80
N ILE A 402 0.55 -14.50 3.61
CA ILE A 402 1.63 -13.88 2.85
C ILE A 402 2.51 -13.12 3.85
N PRO A 403 3.83 -13.43 3.95
CA PRO A 403 4.69 -12.77 4.92
C PRO A 403 4.91 -11.30 4.59
N THR A 404 4.78 -10.41 5.59
CA THR A 404 5.18 -9.02 5.50
C THR A 404 6.65 -8.91 5.93
N VAL A 405 7.55 -8.77 4.97
CA VAL A 405 8.99 -8.97 5.19
C VAL A 405 9.79 -7.69 5.35
N HIS A 406 9.26 -6.56 4.86
CA HIS A 406 9.96 -5.27 4.87
C HIS A 406 8.95 -4.11 4.92
N GLY A 407 9.41 -2.93 5.32
CA GLY A 407 8.61 -1.70 5.31
C GLY A 407 9.23 -0.58 6.15
N ALA A 408 8.57 0.58 6.14
CA ALA A 408 8.95 1.75 6.92
C ALA A 408 7.72 2.49 7.45
N ILE A 409 7.90 3.27 8.52
CA ILE A 409 6.87 4.19 9.02
C ILE A 409 7.51 5.57 9.19
N VAL A 410 6.93 6.57 8.54
CA VAL A 410 7.40 7.96 8.52
C VAL A 410 6.36 8.87 9.15
N PHE A 411 6.80 9.85 9.92
CA PHE A 411 5.92 10.80 10.59
C PHE A 411 6.20 12.24 10.15
N ASP A 412 5.12 12.95 9.75
CA ASP A 412 5.14 14.40 9.49
C ASP A 412 3.75 14.97 9.80
N ASP A 413 3.69 16.17 10.40
CA ASP A 413 2.42 16.84 10.74
C ASP A 413 1.46 16.96 9.54
N ARG A 414 2.01 17.07 8.34
CA ARG A 414 1.25 17.22 7.09
C ARG A 414 0.49 15.95 6.68
N TYR A 415 0.94 14.77 7.11
CA TYR A 415 0.19 13.53 6.89
C TYR A 415 -1.02 13.37 7.83
N ALA A 416 -1.22 14.29 8.77
CA ALA A 416 -2.43 14.33 9.60
C ALA A 416 -3.69 14.64 8.79
N GLY A 417 -3.57 15.32 7.64
CA GLY A 417 -4.68 15.56 6.73
C GLY A 417 -5.06 14.31 5.92
N LYS A 418 -4.05 13.62 5.40
CA LYS A 418 -4.21 12.40 4.58
C LYS A 418 -2.99 11.49 4.78
N PRO A 419 -3.15 10.29 5.33
CA PRO A 419 -2.05 9.35 5.45
C PRO A 419 -1.64 8.86 4.06
N LEU A 420 -0.39 8.39 3.92
CA LEU A 420 0.02 7.62 2.76
C LEU A 420 0.19 6.17 3.18
N VAL A 421 -0.47 5.28 2.45
CA VAL A 421 -0.48 3.83 2.72
C VAL A 421 -0.06 3.12 1.44
N TYR A 422 1.20 2.72 1.41
CA TYR A 422 1.78 1.95 0.31
C TYR A 422 1.75 0.47 0.64
N CYS A 423 1.21 -0.33 -0.27
CA CYS A 423 1.13 -1.78 -0.17
C CYS A 423 1.85 -2.41 -1.37
N GLY A 424 2.84 -3.25 -1.10
CA GLY A 424 3.62 -3.92 -2.12
C GLY A 424 3.48 -5.43 -2.05
N THR A 425 3.50 -6.09 -3.21
CA THR A 425 3.47 -7.56 -3.33
C THR A 425 4.46 -8.03 -4.37
N GLY A 426 5.34 -8.93 -3.95
CA GLY A 426 6.19 -9.72 -4.84
C GLY A 426 5.63 -11.14 -5.02
N ALA A 427 5.67 -11.66 -6.25
CA ALA A 427 5.17 -13.00 -6.56
C ALA A 427 6.08 -13.76 -7.53
N LEU A 428 6.00 -15.07 -7.51
CA LEU A 428 6.63 -15.94 -8.51
C LEU A 428 5.57 -16.43 -9.50
N LEU A 429 5.88 -16.29 -10.78
CA LEU A 429 5.08 -16.78 -11.89
C LEU A 429 5.89 -17.84 -12.65
N PRO A 430 5.34 -19.03 -12.99
CA PRO A 430 6.05 -19.94 -13.85
C PRO A 430 6.29 -19.31 -15.22
N SER A 431 7.43 -19.62 -15.87
CA SER A 431 7.74 -19.05 -17.19
C SER A 431 6.76 -19.52 -18.28
N ARG A 432 6.12 -20.68 -18.06
CA ARG A 432 5.13 -21.27 -18.99
C ARG A 432 3.89 -21.76 -18.26
N VAL A 433 2.73 -21.47 -18.86
CA VAL A 433 1.41 -21.93 -18.44
C VAL A 433 0.70 -22.50 -19.66
N GLY A 434 0.21 -23.74 -19.58
CA GLY A 434 -0.42 -24.43 -20.70
C GLY A 434 0.48 -24.52 -21.96
N GLY A 435 1.80 -24.64 -21.77
CA GLY A 435 2.78 -24.71 -22.86
C GLY A 435 3.09 -23.37 -23.54
N ARG A 436 2.49 -22.26 -23.09
CA ARG A 436 2.68 -20.90 -23.63
C ARG A 436 3.41 -20.01 -22.62
N ASN A 437 3.95 -18.89 -23.09
CA ASN A 437 4.60 -17.91 -22.21
C ASN A 437 3.59 -17.34 -21.22
N ALA A 438 3.91 -17.43 -19.93
CA ALA A 438 2.97 -17.06 -18.87
C ALA A 438 2.66 -15.56 -18.82
N TRP A 439 3.56 -14.70 -19.30
CA TRP A 439 3.38 -13.25 -19.30
C TRP A 439 2.51 -12.70 -20.46
N GLU A 440 2.11 -13.55 -21.40
CA GLU A 440 1.31 -13.14 -22.55
C GLU A 440 -0.18 -13.15 -22.21
N LYS A 441 -0.90 -12.06 -22.53
CA LYS A 441 -2.36 -11.99 -22.50
C LYS A 441 -2.90 -12.21 -23.90
N GLU A 442 -3.94 -13.02 -24.02
CA GLU A 442 -4.62 -13.35 -25.27
C GLU A 442 -6.13 -13.45 -25.01
N ALA A 443 -6.91 -12.84 -25.88
CA ALA A 443 -8.36 -13.06 -25.98
C ALA A 443 -8.73 -13.23 -27.45
N ARG A 444 -9.73 -14.06 -27.74
CA ARG A 444 -10.19 -14.34 -29.09
C ARG A 444 -11.71 -14.16 -29.20
N PRO A 445 -12.24 -13.77 -30.37
CA PRO A 445 -13.68 -13.78 -30.57
C PRO A 445 -14.27 -15.17 -30.27
N GLY A 446 -15.35 -15.18 -29.48
CA GLY A 446 -15.99 -16.39 -28.96
C GLY A 446 -15.52 -16.86 -27.58
N ASP A 447 -14.37 -16.39 -27.07
CA ASP A 447 -13.94 -16.72 -25.72
C ASP A 447 -14.95 -16.19 -24.68
N ALA A 448 -15.14 -16.96 -23.61
CA ALA A 448 -16.02 -16.61 -22.51
C ALA A 448 -15.37 -15.55 -21.58
N ILE A 449 -16.19 -14.64 -21.11
CA ILE A 449 -15.85 -13.69 -20.06
C ILE A 449 -16.38 -14.26 -18.75
N LEU A 450 -15.49 -14.74 -17.88
CA LEU A 450 -15.87 -15.23 -16.57
C LEU A 450 -15.54 -14.21 -15.48
N MET A 451 -16.48 -13.94 -14.60
CA MET A 451 -16.23 -13.25 -13.34
C MET A 451 -16.11 -14.29 -12.22
N ALA A 452 -14.99 -14.29 -11.51
CA ALA A 452 -14.72 -15.19 -10.41
C ALA A 452 -14.55 -14.42 -9.09
N GLY A 453 -15.08 -14.92 -7.97
CA GLY A 453 -14.88 -14.40 -6.63
C GLY A 453 -16.11 -13.77 -6.01
N GLY A 454 -15.96 -12.62 -5.36
CA GLY A 454 -17.01 -11.96 -4.59
C GLY A 454 -18.18 -11.42 -5.41
N ARG A 455 -19.31 -11.19 -4.74
CA ARG A 455 -20.53 -10.63 -5.33
C ARG A 455 -20.47 -9.11 -5.41
N VAL A 456 -21.23 -8.52 -6.33
CA VAL A 456 -21.31 -7.09 -6.61
C VAL A 456 -22.32 -6.40 -5.69
N GLY A 457 -21.90 -5.29 -5.06
CA GLY A 457 -22.73 -4.36 -4.30
C GLY A 457 -22.48 -2.92 -4.74
N LYS A 458 -22.95 -1.94 -3.96
CA LYS A 458 -22.65 -0.49 -4.18
C LYS A 458 -21.30 -0.05 -3.63
N ASP A 459 -20.56 -0.94 -3.01
CA ASP A 459 -19.26 -0.66 -2.42
C ASP A 459 -18.24 -0.33 -3.51
N GLY A 460 -17.45 0.72 -3.28
CA GLY A 460 -16.40 1.18 -4.16
C GLY A 460 -16.87 1.91 -5.43
N ILE A 461 -18.16 2.18 -5.60
CA ILE A 461 -18.63 3.01 -6.72
C ILE A 461 -17.96 4.38 -6.63
N HIS A 462 -17.29 4.80 -7.70
CA HIS A 462 -16.44 5.98 -7.78
C HIS A 462 -15.17 5.94 -6.88
N GLY A 463 -14.77 4.77 -6.36
CA GLY A 463 -13.58 4.64 -5.51
C GLY A 463 -12.31 5.13 -6.20
N ALA A 464 -12.10 4.74 -7.45
CA ALA A 464 -10.99 5.22 -8.27
C ALA A 464 -11.03 6.74 -8.48
N THR A 465 -12.21 7.31 -8.73
CA THR A 465 -12.40 8.75 -8.87
C THR A 465 -12.04 9.48 -7.58
N PHE A 466 -12.53 8.99 -6.43
CA PHE A 466 -12.25 9.58 -5.12
C PHE A 466 -10.82 9.39 -4.63
N SER A 467 -10.11 8.38 -5.10
CA SER A 467 -8.70 8.19 -4.75
C SER A 467 -7.83 9.34 -5.24
N SER A 468 -8.24 10.02 -6.31
CA SER A 468 -7.54 11.12 -6.97
C SER A 468 -8.23 12.49 -6.79
N VAL A 469 -9.06 12.66 -5.75
CA VAL A 469 -9.63 13.96 -5.37
C VAL A 469 -9.30 14.30 -3.91
N GLU A 470 -9.46 15.60 -3.58
CA GLU A 470 -9.31 16.09 -2.21
C GLU A 470 -10.40 15.48 -1.30
N ILE A 471 -10.05 15.21 -0.04
CA ILE A 471 -10.99 14.72 0.97
C ILE A 471 -11.61 15.88 1.71
N ASP A 472 -12.92 15.79 1.97
CA ASP A 472 -13.67 16.66 2.86
C ASP A 472 -14.67 15.85 3.70
N ARG A 473 -15.41 16.53 4.58
CA ARG A 473 -16.47 15.91 5.40
C ARG A 473 -17.65 15.33 4.61
N ASN A 474 -17.81 15.69 3.32
CA ASN A 474 -18.90 15.25 2.46
C ASN A 474 -18.49 14.11 1.52
N SER A 475 -17.27 13.61 1.66
CA SER A 475 -16.77 12.49 0.86
C SER A 475 -17.72 11.29 0.96
N PRO A 476 -18.12 10.67 -0.17
CA PRO A 476 -19.22 9.71 -0.19
C PRO A 476 -18.85 8.41 0.52
N ARG A 477 -19.80 7.92 1.31
CA ARG A 477 -19.66 6.67 2.08
C ARG A 477 -19.50 5.45 1.17
N SER A 478 -20.06 5.47 -0.04
CA SER A 478 -19.94 4.38 -1.04
C SER A 478 -18.53 4.18 -1.58
N ALA A 479 -17.64 5.17 -1.45
CA ALA A 479 -16.25 5.06 -1.89
C ALA A 479 -15.40 4.11 -1.01
N VAL A 480 -15.86 3.78 0.20
CA VAL A 480 -15.14 2.86 1.10
C VAL A 480 -15.46 1.42 0.71
N GLN A 481 -14.42 0.64 0.57
CA GLN A 481 -14.45 -0.80 0.29
C GLN A 481 -13.88 -1.55 1.49
N VAL A 482 -14.40 -2.74 1.78
CA VAL A 482 -13.82 -3.63 2.81
C VAL A 482 -13.48 -4.97 2.17
N GLY A 483 -12.20 -5.27 2.14
CA GLY A 483 -11.69 -6.52 1.58
C GLY A 483 -11.91 -7.72 2.50
N SER A 484 -12.00 -8.91 1.89
CA SER A 484 -12.19 -10.21 2.54
C SER A 484 -10.99 -11.13 2.31
N PRO A 485 -10.09 -11.30 3.28
CA PRO A 485 -8.91 -12.16 3.12
C PRO A 485 -9.26 -13.62 2.80
N ILE A 486 -10.32 -14.17 3.41
CA ILE A 486 -10.73 -15.56 3.15
C ILE A 486 -11.24 -15.74 1.71
N THR A 487 -12.03 -14.80 1.21
CA THR A 487 -12.51 -14.83 -0.16
C THR A 487 -11.33 -14.72 -1.14
N GLN A 488 -10.38 -13.83 -0.87
CA GLN A 488 -9.17 -13.69 -1.70
C GLN A 488 -8.30 -14.96 -1.66
N LYS A 489 -8.14 -15.57 -0.49
CA LYS A 489 -7.32 -16.79 -0.38
C LYS A 489 -7.90 -17.93 -1.22
N ARG A 490 -9.21 -18.16 -1.14
CA ARG A 490 -9.92 -19.16 -1.97
C ARG A 490 -9.78 -18.84 -3.46
N LEU A 491 -9.97 -17.57 -3.81
CA LEU A 491 -9.84 -17.09 -5.20
C LEU A 491 -8.42 -17.30 -5.73
N ALA A 492 -7.39 -17.00 -4.94
CA ALA A 492 -5.99 -17.19 -5.33
C ALA A 492 -5.66 -18.66 -5.56
N ASP A 493 -6.12 -19.57 -4.70
CA ASP A 493 -5.92 -21.01 -4.82
C ASP A 493 -6.65 -21.59 -6.06
N PHE A 494 -7.88 -21.12 -6.31
CA PHE A 494 -8.63 -21.44 -7.51
C PHE A 494 -7.89 -20.97 -8.79
N LEU A 495 -7.45 -19.72 -8.82
CA LEU A 495 -6.73 -19.15 -9.97
C LEU A 495 -5.44 -19.92 -10.25
N GLU A 496 -4.67 -20.24 -9.21
CA GLU A 496 -3.48 -21.06 -9.39
C GLU A 496 -3.80 -22.41 -10.04
N ALA A 497 -4.78 -23.13 -9.52
CA ALA A 497 -5.18 -24.44 -10.03
C ALA A 497 -5.70 -24.33 -11.51
N ALA A 498 -6.60 -23.39 -11.79
CA ALA A 498 -7.21 -23.24 -13.12
C ALA A 498 -6.20 -22.76 -14.18
N CYS A 499 -5.32 -21.81 -13.81
CA CYS A 499 -4.31 -21.30 -14.73
C CYS A 499 -3.24 -22.35 -15.04
N LEU A 500 -2.69 -23.02 -14.01
CA LEU A 500 -1.67 -24.07 -14.20
C LEU A 500 -2.20 -25.25 -15.00
N ALA A 501 -3.49 -25.55 -14.91
CA ALA A 501 -4.16 -26.54 -15.78
C ALA A 501 -4.29 -26.09 -17.23
N GLY A 502 -3.99 -24.83 -17.53
CA GLY A 502 -4.07 -24.27 -18.89
C GLY A 502 -5.48 -23.91 -19.34
N PHE A 503 -6.46 -23.83 -18.44
CA PHE A 503 -7.85 -23.52 -18.76
C PHE A 503 -8.08 -22.04 -19.05
N VAL A 504 -7.20 -21.16 -18.56
CA VAL A 504 -7.30 -19.71 -18.68
C VAL A 504 -6.33 -19.18 -19.74
N ARG A 505 -6.82 -18.35 -20.67
CA ARG A 505 -5.98 -17.68 -21.67
C ARG A 505 -5.25 -16.47 -21.08
N CYS A 506 -5.97 -15.65 -20.33
CA CYS A 506 -5.40 -14.58 -19.49
C CYS A 506 -6.41 -14.16 -18.41
N THR A 507 -5.93 -13.37 -17.48
CA THR A 507 -6.74 -12.85 -16.37
C THR A 507 -6.36 -11.41 -16.09
N THR A 508 -7.29 -10.66 -15.48
CA THR A 508 -7.03 -9.35 -14.88
C THR A 508 -7.93 -9.18 -13.66
N ASP A 509 -7.57 -8.30 -12.72
CA ASP A 509 -8.40 -8.03 -11.56
C ASP A 509 -9.55 -7.06 -11.89
N ASN A 510 -10.59 -7.08 -11.07
CA ASN A 510 -11.68 -6.11 -11.11
C ASN A 510 -11.40 -5.06 -10.02
N GLY A 511 -10.36 -4.26 -10.21
CA GLY A 511 -9.96 -3.17 -9.33
C GLY A 511 -10.78 -1.91 -9.60
N ALA A 512 -10.08 -0.82 -9.85
CA ALA A 512 -10.67 0.48 -10.19
C ALA A 512 -11.62 0.36 -11.39
N GLY A 513 -12.86 0.86 -11.26
CA GLY A 513 -13.90 0.76 -12.28
C GLY A 513 -14.51 -0.62 -12.49
N GLY A 514 -14.14 -1.61 -11.70
CA GLY A 514 -14.77 -2.93 -11.66
C GLY A 514 -14.75 -3.68 -12.99
N LEU A 515 -15.90 -4.23 -13.41
CA LEU A 515 -16.05 -4.93 -14.69
C LEU A 515 -15.83 -4.03 -15.91
N SER A 516 -16.13 -2.73 -15.80
CA SER A 516 -15.94 -1.80 -16.93
C SER A 516 -14.47 -1.64 -17.30
N SER A 517 -13.57 -1.61 -16.33
CA SER A 517 -12.11 -1.58 -16.57
C SER A 517 -11.59 -2.94 -16.99
N SER A 518 -11.89 -4.01 -16.23
CA SER A 518 -11.31 -5.33 -16.52
C SER A 518 -11.71 -5.88 -17.90
N VAL A 519 -12.99 -5.76 -18.28
CA VAL A 519 -13.44 -6.17 -19.63
C VAL A 519 -12.99 -5.14 -20.66
N GLY A 520 -13.04 -3.83 -20.35
CA GLY A 520 -12.59 -2.78 -21.25
C GLY A 520 -11.13 -2.92 -21.65
N GLU A 521 -10.25 -3.32 -20.72
CA GLU A 521 -8.82 -3.56 -20.98
C GLU A 521 -8.54 -4.83 -21.79
N LEU A 522 -9.36 -5.86 -21.62
CA LEU A 522 -9.20 -7.14 -22.34
C LEU A 522 -9.87 -7.13 -23.71
N ALA A 523 -10.94 -6.34 -23.89
CA ALA A 523 -11.71 -6.30 -25.14
C ALA A 523 -10.87 -5.96 -26.39
N PRO A 524 -9.90 -5.02 -26.36
CA PRO A 524 -9.03 -4.74 -27.50
C PRO A 524 -8.20 -5.94 -27.96
N LEU A 525 -7.91 -6.91 -27.08
CA LEU A 525 -7.15 -8.11 -27.45
C LEU A 525 -7.91 -9.03 -28.43
N ALA A 526 -9.24 -9.02 -28.35
CA ALA A 526 -10.12 -9.78 -29.23
C ALA A 526 -10.73 -8.92 -30.36
N GLY A 527 -10.82 -7.60 -30.12
CA GLY A 527 -11.49 -6.65 -31.02
C GLY A 527 -12.88 -6.22 -30.56
N GLY A 528 -13.39 -6.69 -29.44
CA GLY A 528 -14.70 -6.34 -28.89
C GLY A 528 -15.12 -7.20 -27.72
N ALA A 529 -16.22 -6.80 -27.05
CA ALA A 529 -16.81 -7.59 -25.97
C ALA A 529 -18.32 -7.35 -25.85
N GLU A 530 -19.05 -8.39 -25.45
CA GLU A 530 -20.46 -8.37 -25.09
C GLU A 530 -20.64 -8.90 -23.66
N VAL A 531 -21.24 -8.09 -22.77
CA VAL A 531 -21.43 -8.38 -21.35
C VAL A 531 -22.91 -8.37 -20.98
N HIS A 532 -23.37 -9.35 -20.20
CA HIS A 532 -24.74 -9.50 -19.69
C HIS A 532 -24.76 -9.33 -18.17
N LEU A 533 -25.19 -8.16 -17.70
CA LEU A 533 -25.15 -7.80 -16.28
C LEU A 533 -26.13 -8.58 -15.41
N ASP A 534 -27.19 -9.12 -15.99
CA ASP A 534 -28.16 -10.01 -15.31
C ASP A 534 -27.56 -11.36 -14.91
N ARG A 535 -26.36 -11.71 -15.41
CA ARG A 535 -25.60 -12.90 -15.01
C ARG A 535 -24.55 -12.62 -13.91
N VAL A 536 -24.37 -11.37 -13.55
CA VAL A 536 -23.41 -10.96 -12.50
C VAL A 536 -24.02 -11.25 -11.12
N PRO A 537 -23.35 -12.03 -10.26
CA PRO A 537 -23.84 -12.29 -8.90
C PRO A 537 -23.87 -11.02 -8.07
N LEU A 538 -25.01 -10.73 -7.46
CA LEU A 538 -25.22 -9.53 -6.67
C LEU A 538 -25.29 -9.86 -5.16
N LYS A 539 -24.80 -8.93 -4.32
CA LYS A 539 -24.99 -8.98 -2.86
C LYS A 539 -26.45 -8.77 -2.46
N TYR A 540 -27.18 -7.99 -3.26
CA TYR A 540 -28.61 -7.68 -3.09
C TYR A 540 -29.21 -7.15 -4.40
N GLU A 541 -30.51 -7.32 -4.58
CA GLU A 541 -31.24 -6.86 -5.75
C GLU A 541 -31.45 -5.33 -5.76
N GLY A 542 -31.74 -4.78 -6.96
CA GLY A 542 -32.13 -3.37 -7.14
C GLY A 542 -30.99 -2.44 -7.52
N LEU A 543 -29.78 -2.97 -7.82
CA LEU A 543 -28.68 -2.18 -8.39
C LEU A 543 -29.02 -1.72 -9.81
N ALA A 544 -28.74 -0.47 -10.14
CA ALA A 544 -28.82 0.02 -11.51
C ALA A 544 -27.75 -0.67 -12.37
N PRO A 545 -27.98 -0.85 -13.68
CA PRO A 545 -27.03 -1.51 -14.57
C PRO A 545 -25.63 -0.91 -14.53
N TRP A 546 -25.52 0.43 -14.51
CA TRP A 546 -24.23 1.09 -14.42
C TRP A 546 -23.55 0.82 -13.05
N GLU A 547 -24.32 0.76 -11.95
CA GLU A 547 -23.77 0.42 -10.62
C GLU A 547 -23.18 -0.99 -10.59
N ILE A 548 -23.79 -1.95 -11.28
CA ILE A 548 -23.26 -3.32 -11.41
C ILE A 548 -21.93 -3.31 -12.16
N PHE A 549 -21.86 -2.53 -13.24
CA PHE A 549 -20.73 -2.58 -14.17
C PHE A 549 -19.49 -1.84 -13.64
N VAL A 550 -19.67 -0.70 -12.96
CA VAL A 550 -18.57 0.11 -12.43
C VAL A 550 -18.25 -0.15 -10.95
N SER A 551 -19.01 -1.01 -10.26
CA SER A 551 -18.75 -1.33 -8.86
C SER A 551 -17.35 -1.91 -8.66
N GLU A 552 -16.65 -1.43 -7.64
CA GLU A 552 -15.33 -1.91 -7.24
C GLU A 552 -15.39 -2.87 -6.04
N SER A 553 -16.52 -3.59 -5.84
CA SER A 553 -16.60 -4.65 -4.84
C SER A 553 -15.40 -5.58 -4.96
N GLN A 554 -14.76 -5.86 -3.83
CA GLN A 554 -13.43 -6.48 -3.79
C GLN A 554 -13.44 -7.99 -4.10
N GLU A 555 -12.25 -8.58 -4.20
CA GLU A 555 -11.96 -10.01 -4.43
C GLU A 555 -12.64 -10.58 -5.67
N ARG A 556 -12.56 -9.84 -6.79
CA ARG A 556 -13.09 -10.29 -8.08
C ARG A 556 -12.01 -10.27 -9.16
N MET A 557 -12.04 -11.28 -10.04
CA MET A 557 -11.15 -11.40 -11.18
C MET A 557 -11.97 -11.67 -12.45
N THR A 558 -11.52 -11.12 -13.57
CA THR A 558 -12.04 -11.44 -14.91
C THR A 558 -11.09 -12.40 -15.62
N LEU A 559 -11.63 -13.51 -16.12
CA LEU A 559 -10.89 -14.58 -16.79
C LEU A 559 -11.36 -14.70 -18.25
N VAL A 560 -10.41 -14.85 -19.15
CA VAL A 560 -10.65 -15.19 -20.55
C VAL A 560 -10.50 -16.68 -20.71
N VAL A 561 -11.57 -17.36 -21.10
CA VAL A 561 -11.64 -18.84 -21.15
C VAL A 561 -12.19 -19.31 -22.48
N ASP A 562 -11.51 -20.28 -23.09
CA ASP A 562 -12.10 -21.01 -24.24
C ASP A 562 -13.36 -21.76 -23.78
N PRO A 563 -14.52 -21.61 -24.42
CA PRO A 563 -15.75 -22.28 -23.99
C PRO A 563 -15.63 -23.80 -23.79
N VAL A 564 -14.69 -24.45 -24.44
CA VAL A 564 -14.42 -25.89 -24.27
C VAL A 564 -13.99 -26.25 -22.86
N HIS A 565 -13.37 -25.28 -22.11
CA HIS A 565 -12.90 -25.49 -20.76
C HIS A 565 -13.90 -25.09 -19.67
N LEU A 566 -15.08 -24.53 -20.02
CA LEU A 566 -16.09 -24.10 -19.05
C LEU A 566 -16.48 -25.19 -18.03
N PRO A 567 -16.80 -26.44 -18.43
CA PRO A 567 -17.16 -27.46 -17.45
C PRO A 567 -16.02 -27.77 -16.47
N ALA A 568 -14.77 -27.79 -16.96
CA ALA A 568 -13.61 -28.11 -16.14
C ALA A 568 -13.29 -26.99 -15.14
N ILE A 569 -13.35 -25.73 -15.56
CA ILE A 569 -13.06 -24.59 -14.68
C ILE A 569 -14.15 -24.41 -13.61
N LEU A 570 -15.42 -24.68 -13.93
CA LEU A 570 -16.51 -24.67 -12.95
C LEU A 570 -16.34 -25.76 -11.88
N GLU A 571 -15.81 -26.93 -12.25
CA GLU A 571 -15.52 -27.97 -11.26
C GLU A 571 -14.33 -27.60 -10.36
N VAL A 572 -13.28 -26.96 -10.90
CA VAL A 572 -12.18 -26.43 -10.08
C VAL A 572 -12.72 -25.35 -9.13
N ALA A 573 -13.59 -24.46 -9.62
CA ALA A 573 -14.22 -23.43 -8.80
C ALA A 573 -15.03 -24.01 -7.63
N ARG A 574 -15.79 -25.07 -7.90
CA ARG A 574 -16.56 -25.80 -6.86
C ARG A 574 -15.64 -26.42 -5.80
N LEU A 575 -14.50 -26.99 -6.20
CA LEU A 575 -13.53 -27.59 -5.26
C LEU A 575 -12.88 -26.55 -4.36
N HIS A 576 -12.71 -25.32 -4.83
CA HIS A 576 -12.14 -24.21 -4.06
C HIS A 576 -13.19 -23.30 -3.41
N GLU A 577 -14.48 -23.65 -3.51
CA GLU A 577 -15.59 -22.85 -3.00
C GLU A 577 -15.60 -21.40 -3.52
N VAL A 578 -15.31 -21.23 -4.81
CA VAL A 578 -15.30 -19.92 -5.49
C VAL A 578 -16.51 -19.82 -6.40
N GLU A 579 -17.26 -18.72 -6.30
CA GLU A 579 -18.36 -18.42 -7.23
C GLU A 579 -17.78 -17.96 -8.56
N VAL A 580 -18.18 -18.58 -9.67
CA VAL A 580 -17.76 -18.23 -11.03
C VAL A 580 -18.99 -18.10 -11.91
N SER A 581 -19.11 -16.98 -12.61
CA SER A 581 -20.23 -16.69 -13.52
C SER A 581 -19.73 -16.36 -14.92
N ASP A 582 -20.42 -16.93 -15.92
CA ASP A 582 -20.23 -16.63 -17.35
C ASP A 582 -21.05 -15.37 -17.69
N VAL A 583 -20.36 -14.22 -17.74
CA VAL A 583 -21.00 -12.91 -17.87
C VAL A 583 -20.99 -12.39 -19.31
N GLY A 584 -20.38 -13.10 -20.27
CA GLY A 584 -20.38 -12.62 -21.65
C GLY A 584 -19.39 -13.32 -22.56
N ARG A 585 -19.16 -12.71 -23.73
CA ARG A 585 -18.25 -13.21 -24.78
C ARG A 585 -17.40 -12.08 -25.33
N PHE A 586 -16.17 -12.41 -25.69
CA PHE A 586 -15.34 -11.55 -26.51
C PHE A 586 -15.79 -11.64 -27.98
N THR A 587 -15.74 -10.52 -28.70
CA THR A 587 -16.17 -10.39 -30.11
C THR A 587 -15.08 -9.69 -30.93
N ASP A 588 -15.35 -9.51 -32.24
CA ASP A 588 -14.53 -8.72 -33.15
C ASP A 588 -15.28 -7.46 -33.66
N SER A 589 -16.27 -7.01 -32.92
CA SER A 589 -17.19 -5.93 -33.33
C SER A 589 -16.60 -4.51 -33.31
N GLY A 590 -15.43 -4.29 -32.71
CA GLY A 590 -14.88 -2.96 -32.43
C GLY A 590 -15.55 -2.26 -31.22
N LEU A 591 -16.51 -2.93 -30.56
CA LEU A 591 -17.39 -2.32 -29.57
C LEU A 591 -17.29 -3.01 -28.21
N LEU A 592 -17.53 -2.23 -27.17
CA LEU A 592 -17.92 -2.72 -25.84
C LEU A 592 -19.44 -2.59 -25.73
N GLU A 593 -20.13 -3.72 -25.73
CA GLU A 593 -21.58 -3.79 -25.65
C GLU A 593 -22.02 -4.38 -24.31
N VAL A 594 -22.92 -3.71 -23.63
CA VAL A 594 -23.40 -4.11 -22.30
C VAL A 594 -24.92 -4.24 -22.32
N PHE A 595 -25.40 -5.37 -21.80
CA PHE A 595 -26.82 -5.71 -21.74
C PHE A 595 -27.28 -5.95 -20.31
N HIS A 596 -28.54 -5.61 -20.05
CA HIS A 596 -29.22 -5.95 -18.81
C HIS A 596 -30.71 -6.21 -19.09
N SER A 597 -31.21 -7.35 -18.62
CA SER A 597 -32.61 -7.78 -18.85
C SER A 597 -33.06 -7.66 -20.31
N GLY A 598 -32.19 -8.04 -21.23
CA GLY A 598 -32.44 -8.01 -22.68
C GLY A 598 -32.34 -6.61 -23.32
N ALA A 599 -32.17 -5.55 -22.54
CA ALA A 599 -31.96 -4.19 -23.05
C ALA A 599 -30.48 -3.87 -23.18
N ARG A 600 -30.08 -3.16 -24.25
CA ARG A 600 -28.70 -2.67 -24.43
C ARG A 600 -28.50 -1.41 -23.54
N VAL A 601 -27.58 -1.51 -22.57
CA VAL A 601 -27.26 -0.47 -21.60
C VAL A 601 -26.15 0.45 -22.10
N ALA A 602 -25.17 -0.10 -22.80
CA ALA A 602 -24.09 0.64 -23.41
C ALA A 602 -23.65 0.02 -24.74
N SER A 603 -23.13 0.86 -25.65
CA SER A 603 -22.52 0.47 -26.93
C SER A 603 -21.44 1.50 -27.28
N LEU A 604 -20.20 1.22 -26.84
CA LEU A 604 -19.08 2.13 -26.92
C LEU A 604 -18.03 1.65 -27.91
N ASP A 605 -17.51 2.58 -28.70
CA ASP A 605 -16.36 2.36 -29.56
C ASP A 605 -15.10 2.20 -28.73
N LEU A 606 -14.39 1.09 -28.87
CA LEU A 606 -13.19 0.77 -28.08
C LEU A 606 -12.05 1.75 -28.35
N ASP A 607 -11.88 2.19 -29.60
CA ASP A 607 -10.81 3.14 -29.93
C ASP A 607 -11.06 4.49 -29.26
N PHE A 608 -12.29 5.00 -29.33
CA PHE A 608 -12.64 6.24 -28.65
C PHE A 608 -12.57 6.11 -27.12
N LEU A 609 -13.03 4.98 -26.57
CA LEU A 609 -12.96 4.74 -25.12
C LEU A 609 -11.52 4.80 -24.60
N HIS A 610 -10.57 4.24 -25.36
CA HIS A 610 -9.17 4.17 -24.90
C HIS A 610 -8.31 5.35 -25.32
N HIS A 611 -8.58 5.98 -26.48
CA HIS A 611 -7.72 7.01 -27.07
C HIS A 611 -8.39 8.38 -27.21
N GLY A 612 -9.69 8.49 -26.90
CA GLY A 612 -10.46 9.74 -27.05
C GLY A 612 -10.20 10.81 -25.98
N VAL A 613 -9.49 10.46 -24.89
CA VAL A 613 -9.22 11.42 -23.80
C VAL A 613 -8.31 12.57 -24.26
N PRO A 614 -8.70 13.86 -24.07
CA PRO A 614 -7.88 15.00 -24.46
C PRO A 614 -6.58 15.12 -23.66
N SER A 615 -5.48 15.50 -24.33
CA SER A 615 -4.21 15.76 -23.64
C SER A 615 -4.29 17.00 -22.77
N LYS A 616 -3.79 16.91 -21.54
CA LYS A 616 -3.61 18.07 -20.65
C LYS A 616 -2.36 18.87 -21.04
N ARG A 617 -2.44 20.19 -20.87
CA ARG A 617 -1.30 21.10 -20.92
C ARG A 617 -1.21 21.82 -19.57
N MET A 618 -0.05 21.75 -18.94
CA MET A 618 0.18 22.29 -17.62
C MET A 618 1.43 23.15 -17.60
N ARG A 619 1.53 24.03 -16.61
CA ARG A 619 2.68 24.89 -16.38
C ARG A 619 3.28 24.54 -15.03
N ALA A 620 4.59 24.44 -14.96
CA ALA A 620 5.34 24.15 -13.77
C ALA A 620 6.44 25.18 -13.54
N THR A 621 6.64 25.59 -12.30
CA THR A 621 7.73 26.49 -11.92
C THR A 621 8.50 25.93 -10.75
N TRP A 622 9.79 26.23 -10.70
CA TRP A 622 10.60 25.89 -9.54
C TRP A 622 11.52 27.05 -9.18
N ARG A 623 11.61 27.30 -7.88
CA ARG A 623 12.59 28.19 -7.26
C ARG A 623 13.04 27.58 -5.95
N ALA A 624 14.34 27.49 -5.73
CA ALA A 624 14.92 27.01 -4.49
C ALA A 624 14.51 27.92 -3.32
N PRO A 625 14.16 27.36 -2.16
CA PRO A 625 13.88 28.16 -0.96
C PRO A 625 15.15 28.87 -0.48
N ALA A 626 15.02 30.11 -0.04
CA ALA A 626 16.13 30.87 0.55
C ALA A 626 16.33 30.41 2.01
N LEU A 627 17.28 29.48 2.22
CA LEU A 627 17.58 28.87 3.51
C LEU A 627 19.01 29.18 3.95
N THR A 628 19.23 29.14 5.25
CA THR A 628 20.56 29.32 5.87
C THR A 628 20.82 28.19 6.86
N GLU A 629 22.10 27.88 7.08
CA GLU A 629 22.48 26.92 8.14
C GLU A 629 22.20 27.54 9.52
N PRO A 630 21.69 26.73 10.47
CA PRO A 630 21.44 27.19 11.82
C PRO A 630 22.74 27.43 12.60
N VAL A 631 22.71 28.40 13.51
CA VAL A 631 23.79 28.61 14.47
C VAL A 631 23.53 27.73 15.68
N LEU A 632 24.38 26.71 15.86
CA LEU A 632 24.25 25.75 16.94
C LEU A 632 25.02 26.16 18.18
N PRO A 633 24.58 25.76 19.39
CA PRO A 633 25.35 25.96 20.63
C PRO A 633 26.73 25.28 20.55
N PRO A 634 27.79 25.91 21.10
CA PRO A 634 29.13 25.34 21.04
C PRO A 634 29.31 24.09 21.95
N ASP A 635 28.55 23.97 23.01
CA ASP A 635 28.66 22.91 24.02
C ASP A 635 27.49 21.92 23.88
N LEU A 636 27.53 21.04 22.87
CA LEU A 636 26.53 20.00 22.65
C LEU A 636 26.90 18.72 23.42
N ASP A 637 25.93 18.18 24.18
CA ASP A 637 26.03 16.84 24.75
C ASP A 637 25.71 15.78 23.72
N TRP A 638 26.74 15.20 23.11
CA TRP A 638 26.60 14.19 22.06
C TRP A 638 25.85 12.95 22.52
N GLY A 639 26.04 12.51 23.73
CA GLY A 639 25.37 11.36 24.30
C GLY A 639 23.86 11.59 24.50
N HIS A 640 23.50 12.78 24.97
CA HIS A 640 22.10 13.18 25.06
C HIS A 640 21.43 13.31 23.68
N LEU A 641 22.11 13.91 22.73
CA LEU A 641 21.60 14.04 21.37
C LEU A 641 21.38 12.68 20.71
N LEU A 642 22.32 11.75 20.81
CA LEU A 642 22.19 10.41 20.25
C LEU A 642 20.98 9.67 20.84
N ARG A 643 20.80 9.71 22.18
CA ARG A 643 19.61 9.11 22.81
C ARG A 643 18.30 9.74 22.32
N ARG A 644 18.26 11.06 22.13
CA ARG A 644 17.09 11.75 21.58
C ARG A 644 16.81 11.38 20.12
N VAL A 645 17.86 11.24 19.30
CA VAL A 645 17.74 10.81 17.91
C VAL A 645 17.21 9.37 17.85
N LEU A 646 17.78 8.46 18.66
CA LEU A 646 17.32 7.06 18.74
C LEU A 646 15.85 6.95 19.21
N ALA A 647 15.43 7.80 20.14
CA ALA A 647 14.06 7.84 20.65
C ALA A 647 13.07 8.61 19.75
N SER A 648 13.54 9.22 18.65
CA SER A 648 12.67 9.99 17.77
C SER A 648 11.71 9.05 17.00
N PRO A 649 10.48 9.49 16.69
CA PRO A 649 9.48 8.63 16.06
C PRO A 649 9.92 8.00 14.73
N ASP A 650 10.79 8.66 13.95
CA ASP A 650 11.25 8.13 12.67
C ASP A 650 12.38 7.09 12.84
N VAL A 651 13.18 7.16 13.90
CA VAL A 651 14.31 6.23 14.16
C VAL A 651 13.95 5.12 15.14
N ALA A 652 13.10 5.40 16.14
CA ALA A 652 12.76 4.43 17.19
C ALA A 652 12.25 3.10 16.63
N SER A 653 12.46 2.04 17.38
CA SER A 653 12.14 0.66 17.04
C SER A 653 10.72 0.47 16.49
N ARG A 654 10.62 -0.34 15.46
CA ARG A 654 9.33 -0.84 14.90
C ARG A 654 8.98 -2.23 15.45
N GLU A 655 9.65 -2.71 16.49
CA GLU A 655 9.41 -4.03 17.08
C GLU A 655 7.92 -4.25 17.40
N TRP A 656 7.22 -3.23 17.88
CA TRP A 656 5.78 -3.26 18.20
C TRP A 656 4.88 -3.50 16.97
N VAL A 657 5.34 -3.19 15.75
CA VAL A 657 4.66 -3.52 14.48
C VAL A 657 5.14 -4.88 13.99
N ILE A 658 6.46 -5.09 13.95
CA ILE A 658 7.09 -6.29 13.40
C ILE A 658 6.58 -7.55 14.11
N ARG A 659 6.40 -7.52 15.44
CA ARG A 659 5.90 -8.65 16.24
C ARG A 659 4.41 -8.99 16.01
N GLN A 660 3.66 -8.10 15.36
CA GLN A 660 2.26 -8.33 14.99
C GLN A 660 2.13 -8.96 13.59
N TYR A 661 3.11 -8.74 12.74
CA TYR A 661 3.08 -9.19 11.35
C TYR A 661 3.79 -10.53 11.20
N ASP A 662 3.15 -11.46 10.48
CA ASP A 662 3.80 -12.69 10.06
C ASP A 662 4.88 -12.37 9.02
N HIS A 663 6.15 -12.49 9.38
CA HIS A 663 7.28 -12.23 8.48
C HIS A 663 8.09 -13.49 8.15
N GLU A 664 7.74 -14.64 8.72
CA GLU A 664 8.41 -15.93 8.51
C GLU A 664 7.51 -17.02 7.92
N VAL A 665 6.21 -16.76 7.76
CA VAL A 665 5.25 -17.72 7.19
C VAL A 665 5.72 -18.18 5.80
N LYS A 666 5.49 -19.46 5.45
CA LYS A 666 6.04 -20.18 4.30
C LYS A 666 7.53 -20.52 4.40
N GLY A 667 8.26 -20.16 5.46
CA GLY A 667 9.62 -20.59 5.74
C GLY A 667 10.69 -20.14 4.73
N ARG A 668 10.47 -19.01 4.05
CA ARG A 668 11.39 -18.52 2.99
C ARG A 668 12.28 -17.37 3.42
N THR A 669 11.99 -16.71 4.55
CA THR A 669 12.71 -15.53 5.02
C THR A 669 14.06 -15.93 5.60
N VAL A 670 15.14 -15.36 5.09
CA VAL A 670 16.54 -15.61 5.48
C VAL A 670 17.07 -14.46 6.33
N VAL A 671 16.95 -13.21 5.86
CA VAL A 671 17.20 -12.02 6.65
C VAL A 671 15.83 -11.42 6.99
N LYS A 672 15.54 -11.38 8.28
CA LYS A 672 14.28 -10.90 8.86
C LYS A 672 14.41 -9.41 9.22
N PRO A 673 13.32 -8.71 9.50
CA PRO A 673 13.39 -7.31 9.92
C PRO A 673 14.24 -7.08 11.19
N LEU A 674 14.29 -8.07 12.09
CA LEU A 674 15.12 -8.05 13.30
C LEU A 674 15.92 -9.34 13.36
N MET A 675 17.25 -9.23 13.51
CA MET A 675 18.20 -10.32 13.57
C MET A 675 19.06 -10.26 14.85
N GLY A 676 20.18 -10.94 14.86
CA GLY A 676 21.09 -11.03 15.99
C GLY A 676 20.65 -12.06 17.03
N PRO A 677 21.51 -12.35 18.05
CA PRO A 677 21.24 -13.36 19.08
C PRO A 677 19.92 -13.15 19.83
N ASP A 678 19.58 -11.90 20.12
CA ASP A 678 18.36 -11.53 20.85
C ASP A 678 17.19 -11.14 19.93
N GLY A 679 17.38 -11.19 18.60
CA GLY A 679 16.36 -10.79 17.61
C GLY A 679 15.95 -9.32 17.74
N THR A 680 16.91 -8.42 17.97
CA THR A 680 16.69 -6.97 18.20
C THR A 680 17.44 -6.08 17.25
N ALA A 681 18.42 -6.61 16.48
CA ALA A 681 19.19 -5.83 15.51
C ALA A 681 18.34 -5.53 14.25
N PRO A 682 18.06 -4.26 13.91
CA PRO A 682 17.32 -3.90 12.71
C PRO A 682 18.13 -4.26 11.44
N GLN A 683 17.44 -4.63 10.37
CA GLN A 683 18.09 -5.01 9.12
C GLN A 683 17.69 -4.07 7.97
N ASP A 684 18.62 -3.83 7.04
CA ASP A 684 18.47 -2.87 5.96
C ASP A 684 17.51 -3.37 4.87
N ALA A 685 17.63 -4.64 4.48
CA ALA A 685 16.79 -5.29 3.50
C ALA A 685 16.37 -6.67 3.99
N ALA A 686 15.21 -7.14 3.56
CA ALA A 686 14.82 -8.53 3.77
C ALA A 686 15.40 -9.41 2.65
N VAL A 687 15.86 -10.61 3.02
CA VAL A 687 16.32 -11.62 2.05
C VAL A 687 15.44 -12.87 2.16
N MET A 688 15.02 -13.38 1.00
CA MET A 688 14.18 -14.58 0.91
C MET A 688 14.75 -15.58 -0.08
N ARG A 689 14.50 -16.88 0.18
CA ARG A 689 14.78 -17.92 -0.81
C ARG A 689 13.70 -17.99 -1.89
N LEU A 690 14.12 -18.22 -3.13
CA LEU A 690 13.21 -18.44 -4.26
C LEU A 690 12.62 -19.86 -4.28
N GLY A 691 13.37 -20.83 -3.83
CA GLY A 691 12.98 -22.24 -3.74
C GLY A 691 13.62 -22.93 -2.55
N PHE A 692 13.37 -24.23 -2.38
CA PHE A 692 14.02 -25.06 -1.34
C PHE A 692 15.08 -26.00 -1.93
N ASP A 693 15.14 -26.08 -3.25
CA ASP A 693 16.02 -26.99 -3.97
C ASP A 693 17.37 -26.33 -4.38
N ASP A 694 17.46 -25.00 -4.25
CA ASP A 694 18.67 -24.24 -4.54
C ASP A 694 18.91 -23.11 -3.50
N TRP A 695 20.05 -22.43 -3.61
CA TRP A 695 20.45 -21.34 -2.70
C TRP A 695 20.18 -19.95 -3.28
N ARG A 696 19.49 -19.85 -4.40
CA ARG A 696 19.14 -18.56 -4.97
C ARG A 696 18.01 -17.91 -4.15
N GLY A 697 18.12 -16.61 -4.04
CA GLY A 697 17.18 -15.77 -3.31
C GLY A 697 16.87 -14.48 -4.01
N LEU A 698 16.19 -13.64 -3.28
CA LEU A 698 15.99 -12.23 -3.61
C LEU A 698 16.18 -11.38 -2.35
N ALA A 699 16.56 -10.12 -2.56
CA ALA A 699 16.50 -9.08 -1.53
C ALA A 699 15.43 -8.06 -1.91
N VAL A 700 14.70 -7.54 -0.91
CA VAL A 700 13.70 -6.47 -1.07
C VAL A 700 13.97 -5.36 -0.07
N SER A 701 13.86 -4.11 -0.55
CA SER A 701 14.09 -2.90 0.22
C SER A 701 13.15 -1.78 -0.22
N CYS A 702 13.14 -0.69 0.54
CA CYS A 702 12.45 0.54 0.17
C CYS A 702 13.26 1.77 0.58
N GLY A 703 13.02 2.90 -0.12
CA GLY A 703 13.63 4.19 0.23
C GLY A 703 12.60 5.31 0.18
N ILE A 704 12.57 6.14 1.23
CA ILE A 704 11.61 7.22 1.40
C ILE A 704 12.14 8.28 2.38
N VAL A 705 12.44 9.48 1.92
CA VAL A 705 13.01 10.58 2.71
C VAL A 705 12.32 11.92 2.47
N PRO A 706 11.00 12.04 2.72
CA PRO A 706 10.18 13.19 2.28
C PRO A 706 10.66 14.54 2.83
N ARG A 707 11.34 14.56 3.98
CA ARG A 707 11.83 15.78 4.63
C ARG A 707 12.82 16.57 3.76
N TYR A 708 13.65 15.89 2.98
CA TYR A 708 14.63 16.55 2.11
C TYR A 708 13.95 17.38 1.01
N GLY A 709 12.69 17.03 0.66
CA GLY A 709 11.88 17.76 -0.31
C GLY A 709 11.53 19.20 0.10
N ASP A 710 11.59 19.52 1.39
CA ASP A 710 11.39 20.88 1.90
C ASP A 710 12.55 21.82 1.50
N ILE A 711 13.72 21.25 1.19
CA ILE A 711 14.89 21.97 0.67
C ILE A 711 15.00 21.78 -0.84
N ASP A 712 15.08 20.51 -1.31
CA ASP A 712 15.22 20.20 -2.73
C ASP A 712 14.57 18.85 -3.09
N PRO A 713 13.44 18.86 -3.82
CA PRO A 713 12.76 17.64 -4.27
C PRO A 713 13.63 16.71 -5.15
N TYR A 714 14.60 17.29 -5.87
CA TYR A 714 15.58 16.50 -6.62
C TYR A 714 16.47 15.68 -5.68
N ALA A 715 17.05 16.32 -4.67
CA ALA A 715 17.90 15.65 -3.69
C ALA A 715 17.11 14.59 -2.89
N MET A 716 15.86 14.90 -2.54
CA MET A 716 14.96 13.95 -1.86
C MET A 716 14.76 12.68 -2.68
N SER A 717 14.35 12.82 -3.94
CA SER A 717 14.07 11.68 -4.82
C SER A 717 15.34 10.87 -5.12
N ALA A 718 16.47 11.54 -5.33
CA ALA A 718 17.77 10.89 -5.52
C ALA A 718 18.17 10.08 -4.28
N ALA A 719 18.04 10.66 -3.07
CA ALA A 719 18.39 10.00 -1.83
C ALA A 719 17.48 8.80 -1.53
N ALA A 720 16.18 8.91 -1.77
CA ALA A 720 15.24 7.81 -1.62
C ALA A 720 15.56 6.63 -2.56
N PHE A 721 15.94 6.89 -3.81
CA PHE A 721 16.33 5.82 -4.73
C PHE A 721 17.66 5.17 -4.32
N ASP A 722 18.64 6.00 -3.92
CA ASP A 722 19.92 5.51 -3.40
C ASP A 722 19.72 4.64 -2.14
N GLU A 723 18.88 5.07 -1.21
CA GLU A 723 18.55 4.32 -0.01
C GLU A 723 18.04 2.91 -0.32
N ALA A 724 17.05 2.79 -1.20
CA ALA A 724 16.52 1.50 -1.61
C ALA A 724 17.60 0.60 -2.25
N VAL A 725 18.50 1.16 -3.06
CA VAL A 725 19.56 0.39 -3.70
C VAL A 725 20.65 0.00 -2.71
N ARG A 726 21.11 0.94 -1.85
CA ARG A 726 22.22 0.66 -0.92
C ARG A 726 21.83 -0.35 0.16
N GLN A 727 20.57 -0.39 0.60
CA GLN A 727 20.08 -1.41 1.53
C GLN A 727 20.22 -2.83 0.96
N ILE A 728 19.94 -3.01 -0.34
CA ILE A 728 20.19 -4.29 -1.03
C ILE A 728 21.70 -4.61 -1.09
N VAL A 729 22.53 -3.60 -1.35
CA VAL A 729 23.98 -3.78 -1.38
C VAL A 729 24.52 -4.14 0.02
N ALA A 730 23.99 -3.56 1.09
CA ALA A 730 24.35 -3.85 2.47
C ALA A 730 24.20 -5.35 2.80
N VAL A 731 23.13 -5.99 2.34
CA VAL A 731 22.88 -7.43 2.60
C VAL A 731 23.59 -8.36 1.59
N GLY A 732 24.37 -7.82 0.62
CA GLY A 732 25.16 -8.60 -0.32
C GLY A 732 24.65 -8.59 -1.76
N GLY A 733 23.67 -7.73 -2.09
CA GLY A 733 23.22 -7.52 -3.47
C GLY A 733 24.30 -6.84 -4.33
N ARG A 734 24.21 -7.04 -5.63
CA ARG A 734 25.17 -6.50 -6.61
C ARG A 734 24.44 -5.66 -7.63
N LEU A 735 24.94 -4.44 -7.91
CA LEU A 735 24.38 -3.62 -8.98
C LEU A 735 24.35 -4.37 -10.32
N PRO A 736 23.35 -4.10 -11.18
CA PRO A 736 23.39 -4.63 -12.54
C PRO A 736 24.65 -4.17 -13.26
N ASP A 737 25.22 -5.06 -14.04
CA ASP A 737 26.28 -4.70 -14.97
C ASP A 737 25.80 -4.97 -16.39
N PRO A 738 25.23 -3.96 -17.07
CA PRO A 738 24.71 -4.13 -18.42
C PRO A 738 25.77 -4.50 -19.47
N ASP A 739 27.06 -4.31 -19.14
CA ASP A 739 28.19 -4.57 -20.07
C ASP A 739 28.86 -5.92 -19.78
N ALA A 740 28.49 -6.62 -18.69
CA ALA A 740 29.06 -7.93 -18.37
C ALA A 740 28.16 -9.07 -18.87
N SER A 741 28.76 -10.18 -19.25
CA SER A 741 28.06 -11.42 -19.53
C SER A 741 27.64 -12.11 -18.23
N GLY A 742 26.37 -12.01 -17.90
CA GLY A 742 25.76 -12.56 -16.67
C GLY A 742 25.67 -11.52 -15.56
N GLY A 743 24.48 -11.29 -15.07
CA GLY A 743 24.16 -10.36 -14.01
C GLY A 743 22.92 -10.81 -13.26
N THR A 744 22.70 -10.22 -12.10
CA THR A 744 21.51 -10.42 -11.29
C THR A 744 20.39 -9.54 -11.83
N TRP A 745 19.17 -10.07 -11.92
CA TRP A 745 17.99 -9.29 -12.29
C TRP A 745 17.61 -8.29 -11.19
N TRP A 746 17.07 -7.15 -11.60
CA TRP A 746 16.54 -6.11 -10.72
C TRP A 746 15.17 -5.67 -11.19
N SER A 747 14.35 -5.25 -10.24
CA SER A 747 13.02 -4.72 -10.49
C SER A 747 12.75 -3.59 -9.52
N ALA A 748 12.55 -2.38 -10.02
CA ALA A 748 12.18 -1.23 -9.21
C ALA A 748 10.75 -0.80 -9.53
N CYS A 749 10.04 -0.31 -8.50
CA CYS A 749 8.73 0.30 -8.60
C CYS A 749 8.78 1.69 -7.97
N ASP A 750 8.34 2.71 -8.71
CA ASP A 750 8.18 4.07 -8.24
C ASP A 750 6.75 4.35 -7.81
N ASN A 751 6.57 5.05 -6.68
CA ASN A 751 5.26 5.46 -6.19
C ASN A 751 5.28 6.92 -5.78
N PHE A 752 4.80 7.80 -6.66
CA PHE A 752 4.68 9.22 -6.38
C PHE A 752 3.35 9.51 -5.67
N CYS A 753 3.43 10.18 -4.52
CA CYS A 753 2.27 10.70 -3.79
C CYS A 753 2.47 12.20 -3.57
N VAL A 754 1.73 13.00 -4.31
CA VAL A 754 1.91 14.45 -4.33
C VAL A 754 0.59 15.18 -4.05
N PRO A 755 0.65 16.41 -3.52
CA PRO A 755 -0.53 17.25 -3.38
C PRO A 755 -1.08 17.66 -4.75
N ASP A 756 -2.25 18.33 -4.76
CA ASP A 756 -2.84 18.87 -5.97
C ASP A 756 -1.87 19.85 -6.65
N SER A 757 -1.53 19.55 -7.91
CA SER A 757 -0.63 20.33 -8.75
C SER A 757 -1.34 21.23 -9.77
N ALA A 758 -2.67 21.21 -9.80
CA ALA A 758 -3.44 22.08 -10.67
C ALA A 758 -3.46 23.53 -10.12
N TRP A 759 -2.89 24.48 -10.86
CA TRP A 759 -2.88 25.87 -10.43
C TRP A 759 -4.29 26.46 -10.42
N HIS A 760 -4.61 27.16 -9.34
CA HIS A 760 -5.83 27.96 -9.23
C HIS A 760 -5.54 29.22 -8.41
N PRO A 761 -5.99 30.42 -8.84
CA PRO A 761 -5.55 31.69 -8.25
C PRO A 761 -5.90 31.86 -6.77
N THR A 762 -6.96 31.22 -6.30
CA THR A 762 -7.44 31.31 -4.91
C THR A 762 -7.36 29.99 -4.14
N GLU A 763 -7.63 28.87 -4.81
CA GLU A 763 -7.73 27.57 -4.14
C GLU A 763 -6.40 26.81 -4.08
N ASN A 764 -5.53 27.00 -5.09
CA ASN A 764 -4.21 26.35 -5.17
C ASN A 764 -3.17 27.24 -5.87
N PRO A 765 -2.84 28.43 -5.29
CA PRO A 765 -1.97 29.41 -5.93
C PRO A 765 -0.52 28.93 -6.13
N ASP A 766 -0.10 27.90 -5.41
CA ASP A 766 1.21 27.27 -5.49
C ASP A 766 1.23 25.96 -6.33
N GLY A 767 0.16 25.69 -7.09
CA GLY A 767 0.03 24.49 -7.92
C GLY A 767 1.17 24.34 -8.93
N ASP A 768 1.54 25.42 -9.63
CA ASP A 768 2.66 25.41 -10.58
C ASP A 768 3.99 25.01 -9.90
N ARG A 769 4.23 25.44 -8.65
CA ARG A 769 5.43 25.07 -7.87
C ARG A 769 5.38 23.61 -7.42
N LYS A 770 4.22 23.10 -7.00
CA LYS A 770 4.02 21.69 -6.66
C LYS A 770 4.29 20.80 -7.86
N LEU A 771 3.83 21.17 -9.04
CA LEU A 771 4.16 20.47 -10.29
C LEU A 771 5.65 20.57 -10.61
N GLY A 772 6.28 21.72 -10.37
CA GLY A 772 7.73 21.90 -10.53
C GLY A 772 8.54 20.97 -9.63
N ALA A 773 8.09 20.75 -8.38
CA ALA A 773 8.69 19.78 -7.49
C ALA A 773 8.59 18.35 -8.05
N LEU A 774 7.42 17.95 -8.59
CA LEU A 774 7.23 16.64 -9.21
C LEU A 774 8.14 16.44 -10.43
N VAL A 775 8.29 17.44 -11.30
CA VAL A 775 9.24 17.39 -12.44
C VAL A 775 10.67 17.11 -11.95
N ARG A 776 11.11 17.79 -10.87
CA ARG A 776 12.44 17.61 -10.28
C ARG A 776 12.61 16.21 -9.70
N MET A 777 11.60 15.68 -9.02
CA MET A 777 11.61 14.30 -8.48
C MET A 777 11.78 13.27 -9.60
N CYS A 778 10.99 13.38 -10.66
CA CYS A 778 11.08 12.48 -11.82
C CYS A 778 12.44 12.58 -12.54
N ARG A 779 13.03 13.78 -12.64
CA ARG A 779 14.35 13.99 -13.21
C ARG A 779 15.44 13.29 -12.39
N ALA A 780 15.40 13.43 -11.05
CA ALA A 780 16.35 12.78 -10.16
C ALA A 780 16.29 11.25 -10.26
N LEU A 781 15.06 10.69 -10.32
CA LEU A 781 14.85 9.26 -10.55
C LEU A 781 15.58 8.79 -11.81
N LYS A 782 15.38 9.48 -12.93
CA LYS A 782 16.05 9.14 -14.20
C LYS A 782 17.56 9.17 -14.07
N ASP A 783 18.11 10.23 -13.50
CA ASP A 783 19.54 10.43 -13.39
C ASP A 783 20.18 9.33 -12.55
N VAL A 784 19.65 9.02 -11.37
CA VAL A 784 20.22 8.04 -10.44
C VAL A 784 19.98 6.60 -10.91
N ALA A 785 18.77 6.26 -11.32
CA ALA A 785 18.45 4.90 -11.76
C ALA A 785 19.23 4.52 -13.04
N THR A 786 19.44 5.47 -13.97
CA THR A 786 20.26 5.26 -15.16
C THR A 786 21.72 5.01 -14.78
N ALA A 787 22.27 5.81 -13.84
CA ALA A 787 23.64 5.66 -13.38
C ALA A 787 23.88 4.30 -12.69
N TYR A 788 22.90 3.83 -11.91
CA TYR A 788 22.98 2.53 -11.24
C TYR A 788 22.66 1.34 -12.17
N GLY A 789 22.06 1.60 -13.33
CA GLY A 789 21.61 0.56 -14.25
C GLY A 789 20.37 -0.22 -13.75
N VAL A 790 19.62 0.33 -12.80
CA VAL A 790 18.46 -0.30 -12.18
C VAL A 790 17.19 0.14 -12.91
N PRO A 791 16.49 -0.78 -13.63
CA PRO A 791 15.30 -0.42 -14.39
C PRO A 791 14.05 -0.36 -13.50
N LEU A 792 13.16 0.55 -13.86
CA LEU A 792 11.78 0.54 -13.37
C LEU A 792 10.97 -0.46 -14.17
N THR A 793 10.20 -1.31 -13.51
CA THR A 793 9.37 -2.34 -14.18
C THR A 793 7.89 -2.07 -14.03
N SER A 794 7.52 -1.36 -12.97
CA SER A 794 6.17 -0.91 -12.67
C SER A 794 6.24 0.43 -11.94
N GLY A 795 5.14 1.11 -11.82
CA GLY A 795 5.03 2.38 -11.10
C GLY A 795 3.59 2.72 -10.77
N LYS A 796 3.42 3.74 -9.93
CA LYS A 796 2.13 4.32 -9.58
C LYS A 796 2.28 5.80 -9.23
N ASP A 797 1.30 6.60 -9.62
CA ASP A 797 1.15 7.98 -9.15
C ASP A 797 -0.18 8.14 -8.40
N SER A 798 -0.15 8.90 -7.34
CA SER A 798 -1.31 9.33 -6.56
C SER A 798 -1.27 10.84 -6.44
N MET A 799 -2.21 11.48 -7.12
CA MET A 799 -2.33 12.94 -7.16
C MET A 799 -3.34 13.44 -6.12
N LYS A 800 -3.32 14.74 -5.83
CA LYS A 800 -4.29 15.43 -4.96
C LYS A 800 -4.41 14.84 -3.55
N ASN A 801 -3.24 14.55 -2.95
CA ASN A 801 -3.20 14.09 -1.57
C ASN A 801 -3.34 15.26 -0.59
N ASP A 802 -4.55 15.84 -0.55
CA ASP A 802 -4.91 16.98 0.27
C ASP A 802 -6.17 16.67 1.08
N PHE A 803 -6.25 17.29 2.27
CA PHE A 803 -7.47 17.39 3.07
C PHE A 803 -7.92 18.84 3.09
N LYS A 804 -9.20 19.11 2.79
CA LYS A 804 -9.72 20.48 2.66
C LYS A 804 -11.03 20.62 3.42
N GLU A 805 -11.07 21.47 4.42
CA GLU A 805 -12.29 21.74 5.19
C GLU A 805 -12.27 23.16 5.75
N GLY A 806 -13.42 23.85 5.66
CA GLY A 806 -13.59 25.21 6.23
C GLY A 806 -12.62 26.27 5.70
N GLY A 807 -12.11 26.12 4.46
CA GLY A 807 -11.13 27.02 3.87
C GLY A 807 -9.69 26.73 4.28
N VAL A 808 -9.45 25.70 5.10
CA VAL A 808 -8.12 25.20 5.46
C VAL A 808 -7.77 24.01 4.56
N ARG A 809 -6.57 24.04 3.96
CA ARG A 809 -6.00 22.94 3.18
C ARG A 809 -4.79 22.37 3.92
N ILE A 810 -4.74 21.07 4.11
CA ILE A 810 -3.56 20.34 4.59
C ILE A 810 -3.08 19.48 3.43
N SER A 811 -1.98 19.89 2.80
CA SER A 811 -1.32 19.15 1.73
C SER A 811 -0.26 18.23 2.31
N VAL A 812 -0.16 16.99 1.82
CA VAL A 812 1.00 16.14 2.13
C VAL A 812 2.27 16.77 1.56
N PRO A 813 3.45 16.54 2.16
CA PRO A 813 4.71 16.88 1.50
C PRO A 813 4.82 16.08 0.19
N PRO A 814 5.38 16.63 -0.90
CA PRO A 814 5.71 15.84 -2.07
C PRO A 814 6.54 14.62 -1.64
N THR A 815 6.03 13.43 -1.91
CA THR A 815 6.61 12.18 -1.42
C THR A 815 6.78 11.21 -2.57
N VAL A 816 7.91 10.50 -2.61
CA VAL A 816 8.11 9.35 -3.49
C VAL A 816 8.66 8.18 -2.68
N LEU A 817 8.10 7.02 -2.91
CA LEU A 817 8.60 5.73 -2.43
C LEU A 817 9.23 4.98 -3.60
N TYR A 818 10.40 4.44 -3.39
CA TYR A 818 11.00 3.45 -4.27
C TYR A 818 11.04 2.11 -3.56
N THR A 819 10.45 1.08 -4.17
CA THR A 819 10.56 -0.30 -3.73
C THR A 819 11.42 -1.05 -4.75
N VAL A 820 12.48 -1.66 -4.28
CA VAL A 820 13.47 -2.31 -5.15
C VAL A 820 13.64 -3.76 -4.74
N VAL A 821 13.74 -4.63 -5.74
CA VAL A 821 13.99 -6.06 -5.55
C VAL A 821 15.13 -6.48 -6.47
N SER A 822 16.05 -7.27 -5.94
CA SER A 822 17.17 -7.84 -6.70
C SER A 822 17.30 -9.33 -6.44
N GLY A 823 17.71 -10.08 -7.45
CA GLY A 823 18.12 -11.46 -7.26
C GLY A 823 19.38 -11.57 -6.41
N ILE A 824 19.46 -12.60 -5.58
CA ILE A 824 20.65 -12.99 -4.81
C ILE A 824 21.10 -14.37 -5.31
N GLU A 825 22.34 -14.47 -5.74
CA GLU A 825 22.88 -15.71 -6.32
C GLU A 825 23.03 -16.83 -5.28
N ASP A 826 23.47 -16.47 -4.08
CA ASP A 826 23.65 -17.42 -2.96
C ASP A 826 23.30 -16.75 -1.61
N ILE A 827 22.16 -17.12 -1.06
CA ILE A 827 21.66 -16.58 0.22
C ILE A 827 22.56 -16.91 1.42
N ARG A 828 23.48 -17.86 1.30
CA ARG A 828 24.47 -18.18 2.35
C ARG A 828 25.59 -17.15 2.44
N ARG A 829 25.69 -16.24 1.46
CA ARG A 829 26.67 -15.15 1.37
C ARG A 829 26.10 -13.81 1.81
N THR A 830 24.83 -13.78 2.23
CA THR A 830 24.24 -12.55 2.75
C THR A 830 24.84 -12.21 4.12
N VAL A 831 24.92 -10.90 4.38
CA VAL A 831 25.40 -10.36 5.64
C VAL A 831 24.27 -9.61 6.35
N THR A 832 24.41 -9.43 7.66
CA THR A 832 23.44 -8.74 8.51
C THR A 832 24.09 -7.55 9.21
N SER A 833 23.30 -6.64 9.77
CA SER A 833 23.76 -5.35 10.29
C SER A 833 24.59 -5.46 11.57
N GLU A 834 24.25 -6.41 12.45
CA GLU A 834 24.84 -6.52 13.78
C GLU A 834 26.28 -7.05 13.75
N VAL A 835 27.14 -6.51 14.61
CA VAL A 835 28.54 -6.94 14.77
C VAL A 835 28.63 -8.41 15.23
N LYS A 836 29.70 -9.14 14.82
CA LYS A 836 29.77 -10.60 14.97
C LYS A 836 30.77 -11.06 16.03
N ALA A 837 31.99 -10.49 16.04
CA ALA A 837 33.05 -11.02 16.86
C ALA A 837 33.94 -9.91 17.42
N GLU A 838 34.43 -10.13 18.68
CA GLU A 838 35.45 -9.28 19.26
C GLU A 838 36.71 -9.28 18.41
N GLY A 839 37.30 -8.12 18.21
CA GLY A 839 38.53 -7.91 17.43
C GLY A 839 38.31 -7.63 15.96
N ASP A 840 37.08 -7.80 15.42
CA ASP A 840 36.77 -7.39 14.06
C ASP A 840 37.04 -5.89 13.87
N PHE A 841 37.61 -5.53 12.72
CA PHE A 841 37.86 -4.14 12.38
C PHE A 841 36.58 -3.45 11.93
N VAL A 842 36.33 -2.24 12.42
CA VAL A 842 35.18 -1.41 12.04
C VAL A 842 35.59 -0.42 10.96
N TRP A 843 34.84 -0.39 9.90
CA TRP A 843 35.05 0.47 8.74
C TRP A 843 33.86 1.37 8.48
N VAL A 844 34.12 2.66 8.22
CA VAL A 844 33.14 3.58 7.62
C VAL A 844 33.41 3.63 6.12
N LEU A 845 32.41 3.25 5.35
CA LEU A 845 32.46 3.21 3.89
C LEU A 845 31.66 4.38 3.32
N GLY A 846 32.15 4.96 2.22
CA GLY A 846 31.60 6.18 1.63
C GLY A 846 32.09 7.45 2.33
N ARG A 847 31.69 8.59 1.81
CA ARG A 847 32.18 9.90 2.24
C ARG A 847 31.15 10.62 3.09
N THR A 848 31.53 10.97 4.34
CA THR A 848 30.74 11.89 5.16
C THR A 848 31.00 13.32 4.70
N ARG A 849 29.95 14.11 4.59
CA ARG A 849 29.97 15.53 4.24
C ARG A 849 29.17 16.33 5.24
N ASP A 850 29.31 17.65 5.22
CA ASP A 850 28.53 18.55 6.04
C ASP A 850 27.09 18.71 5.45
N GLU A 851 26.30 17.66 5.57
CA GLU A 851 24.95 17.53 5.00
C GLU A 851 23.95 17.20 6.10
N LEU A 852 23.56 18.22 6.86
CA LEU A 852 22.64 18.14 7.99
C LEU A 852 21.23 18.71 7.66
N GLY A 853 21.07 19.32 6.50
CA GLY A 853 19.80 19.93 6.10
C GLY A 853 18.66 18.92 6.07
N ALA A 854 17.59 19.22 6.77
CA ALA A 854 16.39 18.39 6.98
C ALA A 854 16.65 17.04 7.67
N SER A 855 17.81 16.86 8.33
CA SER A 855 18.14 15.65 9.10
C SER A 855 17.22 15.48 10.32
N ILE A 856 17.18 14.27 10.87
CA ILE A 856 16.50 13.98 12.15
C ILE A 856 17.01 14.90 13.26
N LEU A 857 18.33 15.10 13.32
CA LEU A 857 18.92 15.97 14.32
C LEU A 857 18.39 17.41 14.21
N TYR A 858 18.42 18.01 13.02
CA TYR A 858 17.91 19.38 12.82
C TYR A 858 16.42 19.47 13.14
N ARG A 859 15.63 18.48 12.74
CA ARG A 859 14.21 18.42 13.12
C ARG A 859 14.00 18.41 14.64
N LEU A 860 14.79 17.65 15.40
CA LEU A 860 14.73 17.62 16.88
C LEU A 860 15.13 18.96 17.53
N LEU A 861 15.94 19.74 16.84
CA LEU A 861 16.35 21.08 17.27
C LEU A 861 15.37 22.17 16.79
N GLY A 862 14.35 21.82 15.98
CA GLY A 862 13.39 22.77 15.40
C GLY A 862 13.94 23.53 14.19
N GLU A 863 14.99 23.01 13.56
CA GLU A 863 15.73 23.63 12.45
C GLU A 863 15.50 22.87 11.14
N LEU A 864 15.69 23.54 10.01
CA LEU A 864 15.65 22.92 8.67
C LEU A 864 17.07 22.84 8.06
N GLY A 865 17.84 23.90 8.11
CA GLY A 865 19.13 24.00 7.43
C GLY A 865 19.01 24.21 5.93
N ALA A 866 20.14 24.27 5.24
CA ALA A 866 20.23 24.47 3.80
C ALA A 866 21.00 23.35 3.07
N ASN A 867 21.96 22.69 3.76
CA ASN A 867 22.81 21.66 3.18
C ASN A 867 22.11 20.30 3.17
N VAL A 868 21.20 20.10 2.20
CA VAL A 868 20.49 18.84 2.02
C VAL A 868 21.45 17.74 1.54
N PRO A 869 21.32 16.48 2.03
CA PRO A 869 22.09 15.34 1.57
C PRO A 869 21.93 15.10 0.06
N ARG A 870 23.06 14.84 -0.63
CA ARG A 870 23.09 14.69 -2.10
C ARG A 870 23.77 13.40 -2.53
N VAL A 871 23.15 12.65 -3.41
CA VAL A 871 23.73 11.45 -4.04
C VAL A 871 24.76 11.86 -5.08
N ARG A 872 25.91 11.17 -5.06
CA ARG A 872 26.99 11.30 -6.06
C ARG A 872 27.18 9.93 -6.70
N THR A 873 26.50 9.75 -7.80
CA THR A 873 26.31 8.44 -8.43
C THR A 873 27.62 7.75 -8.80
N ASP A 874 28.62 8.50 -9.27
CA ASP A 874 29.92 7.92 -9.65
C ASP A 874 30.66 7.33 -8.44
N GLU A 875 30.67 8.06 -7.30
CA GLU A 875 31.25 7.59 -6.03
C GLU A 875 30.47 6.38 -5.50
N ALA A 876 29.14 6.45 -5.54
CA ALA A 876 28.24 5.39 -5.07
C ALA A 876 28.44 4.09 -5.85
N VAL A 877 28.45 4.15 -7.19
CA VAL A 877 28.66 2.97 -8.06
C VAL A 877 29.99 2.30 -7.77
N GLY A 878 31.08 3.10 -7.64
CA GLY A 878 32.41 2.59 -7.32
C GLY A 878 32.41 1.83 -5.98
N LEU A 879 31.87 2.46 -4.94
CA LEU A 879 31.75 1.85 -3.61
C LEU A 879 30.89 0.58 -3.63
N TYR A 880 29.72 0.62 -4.23
CA TYR A 880 28.78 -0.50 -4.22
C TYR A 880 29.33 -1.73 -4.93
N ARG A 881 30.04 -1.55 -6.02
CA ARG A 881 30.75 -2.64 -6.72
C ARG A 881 31.88 -3.21 -5.87
N ALA A 882 32.68 -2.36 -5.22
CA ALA A 882 33.78 -2.80 -4.35
C ALA A 882 33.25 -3.58 -3.13
N LEU A 883 32.20 -3.06 -2.45
CA LEU A 883 31.58 -3.71 -1.31
C LEU A 883 30.94 -5.05 -1.69
N ALA A 884 30.17 -5.11 -2.77
CA ALA A 884 29.55 -6.34 -3.25
C ALA A 884 30.60 -7.41 -3.60
N SER A 885 31.74 -7.01 -4.19
CA SER A 885 32.88 -7.91 -4.45
C SER A 885 33.46 -8.47 -3.15
N ALA A 886 33.67 -7.63 -2.15
CA ALA A 886 34.18 -8.04 -0.83
C ALA A 886 33.22 -8.99 -0.10
N THR A 887 31.93 -8.70 -0.13
CA THR A 887 30.89 -9.55 0.46
C THR A 887 30.81 -10.92 -0.22
N THR A 888 30.85 -10.96 -1.55
CA THR A 888 30.86 -12.22 -2.32
C THR A 888 32.05 -13.10 -1.94
N ARG A 889 33.20 -12.51 -1.62
CA ARG A 889 34.41 -13.23 -1.18
C ARG A 889 34.37 -13.66 0.29
N GLY A 890 33.34 -13.23 1.04
CA GLY A 890 33.19 -13.55 2.45
C GLY A 890 34.13 -12.74 3.37
N TRP A 891 34.55 -11.56 2.96
CA TRP A 891 35.43 -10.69 3.76
C TRP A 891 34.65 -9.79 4.72
N VAL A 892 33.38 -9.54 4.45
CA VAL A 892 32.50 -8.69 5.27
C VAL A 892 31.81 -9.58 6.30
N ALA A 893 31.99 -9.28 7.57
CA ALA A 893 31.34 -9.98 8.69
C ALA A 893 29.96 -9.39 8.99
N SER A 894 29.83 -8.07 9.00
CA SER A 894 28.56 -7.35 9.09
C SER A 894 28.58 -6.10 8.22
N CYS A 895 27.40 -5.64 7.81
CA CYS A 895 27.26 -4.40 7.07
C CYS A 895 25.91 -3.76 7.39
N HIS A 896 25.91 -2.45 7.62
CA HIS A 896 24.73 -1.65 7.92
C HIS A 896 24.82 -0.32 7.18
N ASP A 897 23.72 0.14 6.56
CA ASP A 897 23.68 1.41 5.87
C ASP A 897 23.62 2.59 6.87
N CYS A 898 24.09 3.76 6.45
CA CYS A 898 23.92 5.00 7.22
C CYS A 898 22.77 5.82 6.62
N SER A 899 21.65 5.87 7.32
CA SER A 899 20.43 6.55 6.93
C SER A 899 20.03 7.63 7.94
N ASP A 900 18.81 7.62 8.41
CA ASP A 900 18.25 8.54 9.39
C ASP A 900 19.09 8.61 10.67
N GLY A 901 19.46 9.83 11.07
CA GLY A 901 20.33 10.09 12.23
C GLY A 901 21.81 9.84 12.00
N GLY A 902 22.22 9.41 10.80
CA GLY A 902 23.60 9.34 10.35
C GLY A 902 24.44 8.23 10.99
N LEU A 903 25.77 8.43 10.99
CA LEU A 903 26.75 7.42 11.44
C LEU A 903 26.57 7.01 12.91
N ALA A 904 26.22 7.94 13.80
CA ALA A 904 26.06 7.64 15.22
C ALA A 904 24.92 6.64 15.49
N VAL A 905 23.82 6.75 14.76
CA VAL A 905 22.70 5.80 14.83
C VAL A 905 23.12 4.45 14.26
N ALA A 906 23.73 4.40 13.07
CA ALA A 906 24.18 3.14 12.46
C ALA A 906 25.18 2.39 13.36
N LEU A 907 26.10 3.09 14.01
CA LEU A 907 27.05 2.50 14.98
C LEU A 907 26.32 1.93 16.21
N ALA A 908 25.30 2.64 16.72
CA ALA A 908 24.52 2.17 17.87
C ALA A 908 23.71 0.90 17.49
N GLU A 909 22.99 0.95 16.38
CA GLU A 909 22.14 -0.16 15.88
C GLU A 909 22.95 -1.42 15.60
N ALA A 910 24.18 -1.28 15.06
CA ALA A 910 25.09 -2.40 14.81
C ALA A 910 25.47 -3.17 16.10
N THR A 911 25.32 -2.58 17.28
CA THR A 911 25.60 -3.24 18.58
C THR A 911 24.39 -3.90 19.23
N PHE A 912 23.17 -3.64 18.75
CA PHE A 912 21.96 -4.05 19.44
C PHE A 912 21.81 -5.60 19.50
N GLY A 913 21.55 -6.11 20.72
CA GLY A 913 21.32 -7.52 20.97
C GLY A 913 22.53 -8.45 20.77
N THR A 914 23.76 -7.88 20.67
CA THR A 914 24.99 -8.68 20.48
C THR A 914 25.77 -8.95 21.74
N GLY A 915 25.60 -8.09 22.76
CA GLY A 915 26.47 -8.10 23.96
C GLY A 915 27.89 -7.60 23.69
N LEU A 916 28.15 -7.06 22.50
CA LEU A 916 29.44 -6.50 22.08
C LEU A 916 29.36 -4.95 22.04
N GLY A 917 30.51 -4.31 22.05
CA GLY A 917 30.66 -2.86 21.92
C GLY A 917 31.64 -2.48 20.81
N LEU A 918 31.89 -1.18 20.69
CA LEU A 918 32.76 -0.59 19.69
C LEU A 918 33.76 0.38 20.36
N ASP A 919 35.05 0.31 19.98
CA ASP A 919 36.06 1.30 20.36
C ASP A 919 36.63 1.94 19.08
N LEU A 920 36.28 3.22 18.86
CA LEU A 920 36.43 3.91 17.59
C LEU A 920 37.15 5.25 17.74
N ASP A 921 37.94 5.64 16.73
CA ASP A 921 38.43 7.01 16.51
C ASP A 921 38.02 7.51 15.14
N LEU A 922 37.22 8.55 15.09
CA LEU A 922 36.74 9.17 13.86
C LEU A 922 37.76 10.11 13.19
N GLY A 923 39.00 10.15 13.65
CA GLY A 923 40.06 10.93 13.01
C GLY A 923 40.10 10.79 11.49
N PRO A 924 40.11 9.58 10.91
CA PRO A 924 40.08 9.38 9.48
C PRO A 924 38.82 9.90 8.75
N VAL A 925 37.68 9.93 9.42
CA VAL A 925 36.44 10.52 8.89
C VAL A 925 36.52 12.05 8.91
N LEU A 926 37.02 12.61 10.01
CA LEU A 926 37.20 14.05 10.18
C LEU A 926 38.23 14.64 9.22
N ASP A 927 39.31 13.89 8.90
CA ASP A 927 40.31 14.30 7.91
C ASP A 927 39.71 14.35 6.50
N ALA A 928 38.78 13.43 6.19
CA ALA A 928 38.09 13.42 4.89
C ALA A 928 36.96 14.48 4.81
N LEU A 929 36.44 14.94 5.94
CA LEU A 929 35.39 15.97 6.02
C LEU A 929 35.95 17.38 5.75
N GLY A 930 37.22 17.64 6.06
CA GLY A 930 37.89 18.95 5.83
C GLY A 930 37.42 20.04 6.79
N ASP A 931 37.27 21.26 6.28
CA ASP A 931 36.96 22.48 7.06
C ASP A 931 35.46 22.68 7.31
N ALA A 932 34.74 21.64 7.75
CA ALA A 932 33.32 21.77 8.13
C ALA A 932 33.18 22.66 9.38
N PRO A 933 32.13 23.50 9.50
CA PRO A 933 31.92 24.38 10.66
C PRO A 933 31.82 23.60 11.99
N HIS A 934 31.17 22.44 11.98
CA HIS A 934 30.95 21.57 13.13
C HIS A 934 31.38 20.12 12.79
N PRO A 935 32.70 19.84 12.69
CA PRO A 935 33.17 18.58 12.09
C PRO A 935 32.73 17.33 12.88
N VAL A 936 32.72 17.39 14.23
CA VAL A 936 32.28 16.25 15.04
C VAL A 936 30.77 16.01 14.89
N LEU A 937 29.96 17.07 14.82
CA LEU A 937 28.53 16.99 14.59
C LEU A 937 28.24 16.34 13.21
N SER A 938 28.91 16.86 12.18
CA SER A 938 28.75 16.35 10.81
C SER A 938 29.25 14.91 10.67
N ALA A 939 30.33 14.55 11.37
CA ALA A 939 30.82 13.17 11.39
C ALA A 939 29.81 12.19 12.00
N LEU A 940 29.12 12.60 13.08
CA LEU A 940 28.17 11.76 13.82
C LEU A 940 26.79 11.72 13.17
N PHE A 941 26.24 12.88 12.80
CA PHE A 941 24.80 13.02 12.51
C PHE A 941 24.47 13.47 11.09
N SER A 942 25.46 13.72 10.23
CA SER A 942 25.18 13.97 8.83
C SER A 942 24.52 12.74 8.18
N GLU A 943 23.50 12.98 7.38
CA GLU A 943 22.76 11.95 6.66
C GLU A 943 23.22 11.82 5.19
N SER A 944 24.52 12.11 4.93
CA SER A 944 25.12 11.93 3.59
C SER A 944 24.81 10.53 3.04
N PRO A 945 24.25 10.41 1.83
CA PRO A 945 23.88 9.12 1.24
C PRO A 945 25.08 8.24 0.89
N SER A 946 24.81 7.02 0.44
CA SER A 946 25.80 6.07 -0.08
C SER A 946 26.94 5.75 0.93
N ARG A 947 26.57 5.53 2.20
CA ARG A 947 27.53 5.18 3.27
C ARG A 947 27.10 3.92 4.02
N PHE A 948 28.12 3.22 4.59
CA PHE A 948 27.88 2.03 5.42
C PHE A 948 28.84 1.99 6.61
N VAL A 949 28.43 1.26 7.65
CA VAL A 949 29.30 0.70 8.69
C VAL A 949 29.49 -0.77 8.35
N ALA A 950 30.74 -1.22 8.24
CA ALA A 950 31.04 -2.62 7.98
C ALA A 950 32.07 -3.15 8.99
N THR A 951 31.96 -4.44 9.34
CA THR A 951 32.98 -5.13 10.12
C THR A 951 33.67 -6.21 9.31
N VAL A 952 34.98 -6.38 9.59
CA VAL A 952 35.86 -7.27 8.83
C VAL A 952 36.75 -8.02 9.81
N ALA A 953 36.80 -9.35 9.69
CA ALA A 953 37.67 -10.17 10.52
C ALA A 953 39.14 -9.84 10.26
N PRO A 954 40.05 -9.98 11.27
CA PRO A 954 41.47 -9.60 11.16
C PRO A 954 42.20 -10.24 9.98
N GLU A 955 41.89 -11.49 9.64
CA GLU A 955 42.51 -12.22 8.51
C GLU A 955 42.12 -11.66 7.14
N HIS A 956 41.03 -10.92 7.03
CA HIS A 956 40.57 -10.33 5.78
C HIS A 956 40.89 -8.84 5.64
N GLN A 957 41.33 -8.17 6.72
CA GLN A 957 41.56 -6.72 6.75
C GLN A 957 42.36 -6.19 5.57
N ALA A 958 43.54 -6.73 5.33
CA ALA A 958 44.44 -6.23 4.28
C ALA A 958 43.85 -6.41 2.86
N SER A 959 43.12 -7.51 2.63
CA SER A 959 42.48 -7.76 1.34
C SER A 959 41.27 -6.84 1.14
N PHE A 960 40.51 -6.58 2.21
CA PHE A 960 39.39 -5.68 2.21
C PHE A 960 39.87 -4.23 1.94
N GLU A 961 40.86 -3.75 2.69
CA GLU A 961 41.44 -2.43 2.50
C GLU A 961 41.95 -2.21 1.05
N ALA A 962 42.66 -3.18 0.51
CA ALA A 962 43.12 -3.10 -0.88
C ALA A 962 41.97 -3.07 -1.91
N SER A 963 40.84 -3.74 -1.62
CA SER A 963 39.67 -3.77 -2.49
C SER A 963 38.83 -2.48 -2.43
N LEU A 964 38.68 -1.90 -1.26
CA LEU A 964 37.90 -0.67 -1.04
C LEU A 964 38.71 0.60 -1.40
N GLY A 965 40.04 0.58 -1.28
CA GLY A 965 40.89 1.74 -1.56
C GLY A 965 40.42 3.01 -0.84
N GLU A 966 40.14 4.08 -1.57
CA GLU A 966 39.70 5.36 -1.03
C GLU A 966 38.24 5.38 -0.57
N HIS A 967 37.45 4.34 -0.88
CA HIS A 967 36.05 4.28 -0.50
C HIS A 967 35.83 3.91 0.98
N GLY A 968 36.84 3.44 1.71
CA GLY A 968 36.72 3.00 3.10
C GLY A 968 37.75 3.63 4.03
N ARG A 969 37.38 3.75 5.30
CA ARG A 969 38.21 4.22 6.42
C ARG A 969 38.06 3.27 7.59
N CYS A 970 39.14 2.65 8.04
CA CYS A 970 39.14 1.90 9.29
C CYS A 970 39.10 2.89 10.45
N VAL A 971 38.15 2.72 11.36
CA VAL A 971 37.93 3.63 12.49
C VAL A 971 38.12 2.98 13.86
N GLY A 972 38.30 1.64 13.91
CA GLY A 972 38.49 0.97 15.22
C GLY A 972 38.17 -0.50 15.20
N ARG A 973 37.65 -1.00 16.32
CA ARG A 973 37.40 -2.44 16.53
C ARG A 973 36.14 -2.71 17.33
N VAL A 974 35.59 -3.89 17.14
CA VAL A 974 34.60 -4.52 18.00
C VAL A 974 35.25 -4.98 19.31
N THR A 975 34.61 -4.75 20.43
CA THR A 975 35.09 -5.09 21.78
C THR A 975 34.12 -5.99 22.54
N ALA A 976 34.62 -6.76 23.50
CA ALA A 976 33.79 -7.53 24.42
C ALA A 976 33.06 -6.66 25.47
N ASP A 977 33.51 -5.43 25.70
CA ASP A 977 32.85 -4.47 26.59
C ASP A 977 31.64 -3.88 25.84
N PRO A 978 30.39 -4.02 26.31
CA PRO A 978 29.19 -3.58 25.61
C PRO A 978 28.99 -2.06 25.69
N ARG A 979 29.99 -1.30 25.23
CA ARG A 979 30.00 0.15 25.20
C ARG A 979 30.26 0.68 23.78
N LEU A 980 29.62 1.76 23.44
CA LEU A 980 29.93 2.55 22.25
C LEU A 980 30.91 3.67 22.69
N VAL A 981 32.20 3.44 22.46
CA VAL A 981 33.25 4.42 22.74
C VAL A 981 33.69 5.06 21.43
N VAL A 982 33.54 6.38 21.32
CA VAL A 982 33.93 7.15 20.13
C VAL A 982 34.86 8.29 20.55
N ARG A 983 35.99 8.40 19.83
CA ARG A 983 36.97 9.50 19.96
C ARG A 983 37.06 10.31 18.67
N ALA A 984 37.43 11.55 18.76
CA ALA A 984 37.76 12.44 17.67
C ALA A 984 39.22 12.85 17.79
N ARG A 985 40.10 12.24 16.96
CA ARG A 985 41.54 12.41 17.06
C ARG A 985 42.09 12.19 18.46
N GLY A 986 41.65 11.12 19.13
CA GLY A 986 41.99 10.73 20.48
C GLY A 986 41.17 11.42 21.58
N ALA A 987 40.47 12.52 21.30
CA ALA A 987 39.62 13.19 22.31
C ALA A 987 38.31 12.43 22.47
N PRO A 988 37.81 12.19 23.73
CA PRO A 988 36.57 11.47 23.95
C PRO A 988 35.34 12.26 23.44
N VAL A 989 34.43 11.60 22.75
CA VAL A 989 33.18 12.17 22.22
C VAL A 989 31.97 11.43 22.78
N LEU A 990 31.97 10.09 22.71
CA LEU A 990 30.92 9.23 23.28
C LEU A 990 31.57 8.14 24.13
N ASP A 991 30.88 7.77 25.19
CA ASP A 991 31.20 6.61 26.02
C ASP A 991 29.88 6.17 26.68
N LEU A 992 29.12 5.30 25.98
CA LEU A 992 27.73 4.98 26.27
C LEU A 992 27.56 3.48 26.39
N ASP A 993 26.74 3.04 27.32
CA ASP A 993 26.32 1.65 27.43
C ASP A 993 25.37 1.30 26.26
N THR A 994 25.59 0.17 25.60
CA THR A 994 24.77 -0.25 24.44
C THR A 994 23.35 -0.64 24.84
N LEU A 995 23.11 -1.10 26.07
CA LEU A 995 21.76 -1.36 26.59
C LEU A 995 20.98 -0.08 26.84
N ASP A 996 21.66 1.00 27.30
CA ASP A 996 21.02 2.32 27.42
C ASP A 996 20.59 2.85 26.06
N LEU A 997 21.43 2.67 25.03
CA LEU A 997 21.11 3.05 23.65
C LEU A 997 19.95 2.22 23.08
N LEU A 998 19.96 0.90 23.29
CA LEU A 998 18.87 0.01 22.93
C LEU A 998 17.56 0.41 23.63
N SER A 999 17.63 0.76 24.91
CA SER A 999 16.47 1.23 25.67
C SER A 999 15.91 2.53 25.09
N ALA A 1000 16.76 3.49 24.73
CA ALA A 1000 16.35 4.72 24.06
C ALA A 1000 15.70 4.44 22.70
N TRP A 1001 16.28 3.53 21.89
CA TRP A 1001 15.75 3.12 20.59
C TRP A 1001 14.40 2.40 20.72
N ARG A 1002 14.16 1.65 21.79
CA ARG A 1002 12.89 0.96 22.08
C ARG A 1002 11.79 1.88 22.63
N THR A 1003 12.02 3.18 22.69
CA THR A 1003 10.97 4.13 23.07
C THR A 1003 9.76 3.98 22.13
N ASP A 1004 8.59 3.71 22.72
CA ASP A 1004 7.36 3.59 21.93
C ASP A 1004 6.91 4.96 21.41
N PRO A 1005 6.94 5.22 20.11
CA PRO A 1005 6.55 6.51 19.55
C PRO A 1005 5.07 6.85 19.77
N ARG A 1006 4.26 5.87 20.17
CA ARG A 1006 2.85 6.07 20.49
C ARG A 1006 2.63 6.67 21.89
N GLY A 1007 3.69 6.78 22.70
CA GLY A 1007 3.63 7.40 24.04
C GLY A 1007 2.80 6.57 25.04
N GLY A 1008 3.15 5.30 25.25
CA GLY A 1008 2.64 4.47 26.34
C GLY A 1008 3.64 4.42 27.49
N GLU A 1009 3.22 4.71 28.72
CA GLU A 1009 3.99 4.28 29.89
C GLU A 1009 3.91 2.74 29.94
N GLY A 1010 5.03 2.08 29.80
CA GLY A 1010 5.25 0.68 30.14
C GLY A 1010 4.70 -0.36 29.14
N ALA A 1011 5.57 -0.89 28.28
CA ALA A 1011 5.49 -2.26 27.81
C ALA A 1011 6.38 -3.14 28.71
#